data_5dcd56040c4077eed469b4570f9ae1f5
#
_entry.id   5dcd56040c4077eed469b4570f9ae1f5
#
_cell.length_a   1.000
_cell.length_b   1.000
_cell.length_c   1.000
_cell.angle_alpha   90.00
_cell.angle_beta   90.00
_cell.angle_gamma   90.00
#
_symmetry.space_group_name_H-M   'P 1'
#
loop_
_entity.id
_entity.type
_entity.pdbx_description
1 polymer ?
#
loop_
_entity_poly.entity_id
_entity_poly.type
_entity_poly.pdbx_seq_one_letter_code
_entity_poly.pdbx_strand_id
1 'polypeptide(L)'
;MSAELPPDLELEIAHLLLIDVVGYSKLLVNDQVESLRQLNRTVRSTDCFRAAEAKDKLIRLPTGDGMALLFFENLEQPARCALEVARALKNHPEIQVRMGIHSGPVNQIPDVNDRINIAGAGINVAQRVLDCGDAGHILLSKHVADDLGEYRHWQPYLKDLGECEVKHGLRLHLFNLCKDDLGNPQVPEKLKRRKRWKETGPVHPVASPRWPRWAPIAALLLSGCALAISFTIFLRHRAIRSEPFGDSTSAIPYKSIAVLPFENLSDDKQNAYFADGVQDEILTNLAKVADLKVISRTSVMQYKNIIQRNLREIGKTLGVAHILEGAVQRAGGRVRVSAQLIDARTDAHLWGERYDRDLADVFAIENELAEQIVGQLKSKLSPQEKAAIEEKPTADLAAYDLYTRAKLLIERSVFNEARKNLYEAVSLLDQAVAHDPNFVLAYYQLAHAHDQIYLRYFEHTPARLALANAAIETVRRLKPDSSEGHLALAKHRYWGYRDYDGARREIDLARRSLPNDATSYLLTGYLDRRQARWEESIRNMERAVELDPQNFFVLQQLALTYNMLRRYADATAALNKAISLSPQDEQLRVQRADLDFEWRGDPKPLHDTLEQINNRSPKVATAFTNDRFLLAMWEQDPAAAAEASKLITSEATYDWGVASFPRSWCEGMIARMRGDAAAAQAAFTRAREDTEKLTRDQSEDIADLAALGMIDAALGRKKEAVREARRALQLLPVSKDAVDGVAMMETAAVIYAWAGKTDDAIDELTATAKLPGYLSYGQLKHDPLWDPLRRDPRFDKIVASLASK
;
A
#
# COMPACT_ATOMS: atom_id res chain seq x y z
N MET A 1 0.90 12.33 -48.38
CA MET A 1 -0.18 12.32 -47.40
C MET A 1 0.50 12.33 -46.07
N SER A 2 0.48 13.49 -45.44
CA SER A 2 1.07 13.73 -44.13
C SER A 2 0.30 12.93 -43.05
N ALA A 3 1.00 12.14 -42.25
CA ALA A 3 0.43 11.49 -41.07
C ALA A 3 0.09 12.60 -40.07
N GLU A 4 -1.17 12.76 -39.77
CA GLU A 4 -1.63 13.53 -38.62
C GLU A 4 -1.12 12.86 -37.34
N LEU A 5 -0.36 13.60 -36.56
CA LEU A 5 -0.03 13.28 -35.18
C LEU A 5 -1.33 13.18 -34.38
N PRO A 6 -1.44 12.27 -33.39
CA PRO A 6 -2.58 12.27 -32.48
C PRO A 6 -2.67 13.65 -31.80
N PRO A 7 -3.89 14.13 -31.45
CA PRO A 7 -4.05 15.43 -30.83
C PRO A 7 -3.18 15.48 -29.57
N ASP A 8 -2.25 16.43 -29.55
CA ASP A 8 -1.51 16.78 -28.34
C ASP A 8 -2.53 17.02 -27.23
N LEU A 9 -2.25 16.46 -26.05
CA LEU A 9 -2.94 16.83 -24.82
C LEU A 9 -2.77 18.34 -24.65
N GLU A 10 -3.79 19.11 -25.05
CA GLU A 10 -3.77 20.55 -24.91
C GLU A 10 -3.81 20.89 -23.41
N LEU A 11 -2.64 21.18 -22.85
CA LEU A 11 -2.49 21.76 -21.53
C LEU A 11 -2.98 23.20 -21.59
N GLU A 12 -4.16 23.47 -21.04
CA GLU A 12 -4.65 24.83 -20.85
C GLU A 12 -4.29 25.36 -19.47
N ILE A 13 -3.96 26.62 -19.36
CA ILE A 13 -3.79 27.29 -18.05
C ILE A 13 -5.17 27.75 -17.60
N ALA A 14 -5.67 27.20 -16.51
CA ALA A 14 -6.89 27.64 -15.87
C ALA A 14 -6.59 28.49 -14.63
N HIS A 15 -7.46 29.44 -14.36
CA HIS A 15 -7.51 30.23 -13.14
C HIS A 15 -8.62 29.64 -12.24
N LEU A 16 -8.22 28.99 -11.16
CA LEU A 16 -9.09 28.14 -10.34
C LEU A 16 -9.57 28.91 -9.11
N LEU A 17 -10.87 28.78 -8.82
CA LEU A 17 -11.47 29.13 -7.54
C LEU A 17 -12.11 27.87 -6.94
N LEU A 18 -11.56 27.40 -5.85
CA LEU A 18 -12.15 26.31 -5.06
C LEU A 18 -12.91 26.91 -3.89
N ILE A 19 -14.10 26.39 -3.63
CA ILE A 19 -15.00 26.82 -2.55
C ILE A 19 -15.44 25.59 -1.79
N ASP A 20 -15.34 25.61 -0.47
CA ASP A 20 -15.63 24.49 0.42
C ASP A 20 -16.44 24.95 1.64
N VAL A 21 -17.48 24.20 2.02
CA VAL A 21 -18.31 24.49 3.18
C VAL A 21 -17.63 23.98 4.45
N VAL A 22 -17.30 24.92 5.33
CA VAL A 22 -16.61 24.60 6.59
C VAL A 22 -17.54 23.83 7.54
N GLY A 23 -17.06 22.65 7.97
CA GLY A 23 -17.82 21.81 8.89
C GLY A 23 -18.92 20.95 8.24
N TYR A 24 -18.95 20.87 6.91
CA TYR A 24 -19.96 20.14 6.13
C TYR A 24 -20.21 18.71 6.65
N SER A 25 -19.17 17.95 6.95
CA SER A 25 -19.27 16.58 7.46
C SER A 25 -19.90 16.44 8.86
N LYS A 26 -20.09 17.57 9.57
CA LYS A 26 -20.76 17.60 10.89
C LYS A 26 -22.24 17.93 10.80
N LEU A 27 -22.73 18.34 9.63
CA LEU A 27 -24.12 18.67 9.39
C LEU A 27 -24.94 17.39 9.21
N LEU A 28 -26.23 17.44 9.54
CA LEU A 28 -27.18 16.37 9.21
C LEU A 28 -27.33 16.28 7.68
N VAL A 29 -27.68 15.10 7.17
CA VAL A 29 -27.78 14.86 5.71
C VAL A 29 -28.70 15.87 5.00
N ASN A 30 -29.82 16.21 5.59
CA ASN A 30 -30.73 17.20 5.05
C ASN A 30 -30.12 18.60 4.98
N ASP A 31 -29.36 18.99 6.03
CA ASP A 31 -28.70 20.29 6.12
C ASP A 31 -27.52 20.37 5.15
N GLN A 32 -26.83 19.23 4.90
CA GLN A 32 -25.78 19.12 3.89
C GLN A 32 -26.34 19.42 2.50
N VAL A 33 -27.46 18.80 2.15
CA VAL A 33 -28.12 19.00 0.84
C VAL A 33 -28.60 20.45 0.67
N GLU A 34 -29.19 21.03 1.70
CA GLU A 34 -29.69 22.41 1.63
C GLU A 34 -28.55 23.42 1.57
N SER A 35 -27.47 23.23 2.35
CA SER A 35 -26.26 24.08 2.30
C SER A 35 -25.64 24.11 0.90
N LEU A 36 -25.50 22.95 0.25
CA LEU A 36 -24.97 22.89 -1.12
C LEU A 36 -25.93 23.51 -2.14
N ARG A 37 -27.25 23.31 -1.99
CA ARG A 37 -28.23 23.96 -2.87
C ARG A 37 -28.15 25.48 -2.78
N GLN A 38 -28.08 26.00 -1.57
CA GLN A 38 -28.01 27.44 -1.32
C GLN A 38 -26.66 27.99 -1.79
N LEU A 39 -25.51 27.30 -1.53
CA LEU A 39 -24.22 27.68 -2.07
C LEU A 39 -24.25 27.73 -3.61
N ASN A 40 -24.80 26.72 -4.26
CA ASN A 40 -24.96 26.68 -5.72
C ASN A 40 -25.78 27.86 -6.25
N ARG A 41 -26.89 28.22 -5.59
CA ARG A 41 -27.72 29.38 -5.96
C ARG A 41 -26.94 30.67 -5.82
N THR A 42 -26.22 30.82 -4.71
CA THR A 42 -25.41 32.03 -4.42
C THR A 42 -24.30 32.21 -5.44
N VAL A 43 -23.53 31.16 -5.75
CA VAL A 43 -22.44 31.22 -6.74
C VAL A 43 -23.00 31.54 -8.13
N ARG A 44 -24.08 30.91 -8.56
CA ARG A 44 -24.72 31.16 -9.86
C ARG A 44 -25.32 32.57 -9.96
N SER A 45 -25.64 33.22 -8.86
CA SER A 45 -26.17 34.61 -8.85
C SER A 45 -25.12 35.67 -9.03
N THR A 46 -23.80 35.31 -8.92
CA THR A 46 -22.72 36.29 -9.08
C THR A 46 -22.54 36.75 -10.52
N ASP A 47 -22.20 38.01 -10.71
CA ASP A 47 -22.03 38.61 -12.04
C ASP A 47 -20.85 38.03 -12.78
N CYS A 48 -19.75 37.76 -12.06
CA CYS A 48 -18.55 37.15 -12.60
C CYS A 48 -18.80 35.74 -13.12
N PHE A 49 -19.58 34.92 -12.36
CA PHE A 49 -19.98 33.57 -12.78
C PHE A 49 -20.81 33.63 -14.07
N ARG A 50 -21.88 34.47 -14.10
CA ARG A 50 -22.79 34.61 -15.25
C ARG A 50 -22.06 35.10 -16.50
N ALA A 51 -21.13 36.04 -16.34
CA ALA A 51 -20.37 36.56 -17.46
C ALA A 51 -19.42 35.50 -18.06
N ALA A 52 -18.79 34.67 -17.24
CA ALA A 52 -17.91 33.61 -17.70
C ALA A 52 -18.71 32.42 -18.33
N GLU A 53 -19.85 32.09 -17.74
CA GLU A 53 -20.78 31.06 -18.27
C GLU A 53 -21.34 31.45 -19.64
N ALA A 54 -21.77 32.69 -19.80
CA ALA A 54 -22.32 33.22 -21.07
C ALA A 54 -21.32 33.19 -22.23
N LYS A 55 -20.01 33.14 -21.94
CA LYS A 55 -18.93 33.07 -22.94
C LYS A 55 -18.42 31.66 -23.18
N ASP A 56 -18.97 30.66 -22.51
CA ASP A 56 -18.49 29.30 -22.52
C ASP A 56 -17.00 29.17 -22.08
N LYS A 57 -16.58 30.01 -21.12
CA LYS A 57 -15.21 30.09 -20.57
C LYS A 57 -15.16 29.71 -19.10
N LEU A 58 -16.11 28.87 -18.64
CA LEU A 58 -16.23 28.41 -17.26
C LEU A 58 -16.51 26.92 -17.18
N ILE A 59 -15.62 26.17 -16.55
CA ILE A 59 -15.89 24.77 -16.17
C ILE A 59 -16.21 24.69 -14.68
N ARG A 60 -17.18 23.85 -14.34
CA ARG A 60 -17.70 23.66 -12.98
C ARG A 60 -17.54 22.21 -12.57
N LEU A 61 -16.90 21.95 -11.46
CA LEU A 61 -16.71 20.62 -10.90
C LEU A 61 -17.24 20.56 -9.47
N PRO A 62 -18.17 19.67 -9.15
CA PRO A 62 -18.55 19.43 -7.77
C PRO A 62 -17.41 18.70 -7.02
N THR A 63 -17.09 19.14 -5.79
CA THR A 63 -16.05 18.54 -4.94
C THR A 63 -16.61 17.79 -3.73
N GLY A 64 -17.92 17.51 -3.72
CA GLY A 64 -18.61 16.81 -2.62
C GLY A 64 -19.14 17.76 -1.55
N ASP A 65 -18.29 18.50 -0.86
CA ASP A 65 -18.61 19.49 0.15
C ASP A 65 -18.51 20.94 -0.36
N GLY A 66 -18.28 21.11 -1.67
CA GLY A 66 -18.14 22.40 -2.31
C GLY A 66 -18.09 22.31 -3.83
N MET A 67 -17.30 23.18 -4.46
CA MET A 67 -17.10 23.19 -5.90
C MET A 67 -15.78 23.82 -6.33
N ALA A 68 -15.31 23.45 -7.52
CA ALA A 68 -14.24 24.13 -8.23
C ALA A 68 -14.80 24.84 -9.46
N LEU A 69 -14.41 26.09 -9.63
CA LEU A 69 -14.71 26.93 -10.78
C LEU A 69 -13.41 27.23 -11.51
N LEU A 70 -13.35 26.90 -12.80
CA LEU A 70 -12.18 27.09 -13.65
C LEU A 70 -12.49 28.13 -14.71
N PHE A 71 -11.75 29.22 -14.71
CA PHE A 71 -11.86 30.32 -15.65
C PHE A 71 -10.69 30.29 -16.63
N PHE A 72 -10.94 30.55 -17.91
CA PHE A 72 -9.94 30.44 -18.97
C PHE A 72 -9.64 31.77 -19.68
N GLU A 73 -10.15 32.87 -19.19
CA GLU A 73 -10.05 34.15 -19.89
C GLU A 73 -9.21 35.20 -19.15
N ASN A 74 -9.37 35.33 -17.83
CA ASN A 74 -8.75 36.41 -17.07
C ASN A 74 -8.43 35.95 -15.63
N LEU A 75 -7.19 36.18 -15.22
CA LEU A 75 -6.65 35.92 -13.89
C LEU A 75 -7.45 36.60 -12.75
N GLU A 76 -8.09 37.75 -13.00
CA GLU A 76 -8.87 38.49 -11.98
C GLU A 76 -10.24 37.82 -11.70
N GLN A 77 -10.76 37.02 -12.63
CA GLN A 77 -12.10 36.43 -12.51
C GLN A 77 -12.30 35.63 -11.24
N PRO A 78 -11.38 34.68 -10.85
CA PRO A 78 -11.52 33.94 -9.59
C PRO A 78 -11.58 34.82 -8.36
N ALA A 79 -10.73 35.85 -8.30
CA ALA A 79 -10.68 36.79 -7.17
C ALA A 79 -11.95 37.67 -7.07
N ARG A 80 -12.46 38.16 -8.20
CA ARG A 80 -13.74 38.88 -8.26
C ARG A 80 -14.91 38.01 -7.87
N CYS A 81 -14.98 36.79 -8.41
CA CYS A 81 -16.01 35.82 -8.09
C CYS A 81 -15.99 35.48 -6.58
N ALA A 82 -14.83 35.23 -6.00
CA ALA A 82 -14.69 34.95 -4.57
C ALA A 82 -15.22 36.09 -3.69
N LEU A 83 -14.94 37.35 -4.04
CA LEU A 83 -15.47 38.49 -3.30
C LEU A 83 -16.99 38.67 -3.48
N GLU A 84 -17.53 38.42 -4.68
CA GLU A 84 -18.97 38.42 -4.93
C GLU A 84 -19.69 37.34 -4.15
N VAL A 85 -19.15 36.11 -4.12
CA VAL A 85 -19.67 35.00 -3.33
C VAL A 85 -19.61 35.33 -1.83
N ALA A 86 -18.48 35.86 -1.33
CA ALA A 86 -18.35 36.27 0.07
C ALA A 86 -19.36 37.35 0.45
N ARG A 87 -19.64 38.31 -0.46
CA ARG A 87 -20.65 39.36 -0.25
C ARG A 87 -22.07 38.78 -0.19
N ALA A 88 -22.40 37.90 -1.12
CA ALA A 88 -23.73 37.31 -1.18
C ALA A 88 -24.00 36.36 0.04
N LEU A 89 -22.98 35.66 0.50
CA LEU A 89 -23.09 34.79 1.69
C LEU A 89 -23.24 35.56 3.03
N LYS A 90 -23.05 36.88 3.06
CA LYS A 90 -23.41 37.67 4.26
C LYS A 90 -24.90 37.59 4.61
N ASN A 91 -25.75 37.35 3.62
CA ASN A 91 -27.18 37.13 3.83
C ASN A 91 -27.51 35.69 4.28
N HIS A 92 -26.50 34.82 4.34
CA HIS A 92 -26.60 33.40 4.70
C HIS A 92 -25.50 33.03 5.70
N PRO A 93 -25.52 33.60 6.93
CA PRO A 93 -24.47 33.41 7.94
C PRO A 93 -24.32 31.95 8.42
N GLU A 94 -25.33 31.12 8.19
CA GLU A 94 -25.34 29.68 8.46
C GLU A 94 -24.40 28.90 7.53
N ILE A 95 -24.08 29.45 6.35
CA ILE A 95 -23.19 28.82 5.38
C ILE A 95 -21.81 29.47 5.43
N GLN A 96 -20.90 28.84 6.12
CA GLN A 96 -19.54 29.33 6.19
C GLN A 96 -18.67 28.59 5.18
N VAL A 97 -17.98 29.33 4.33
CA VAL A 97 -17.09 28.80 3.31
C VAL A 97 -15.65 29.23 3.53
N ARG A 98 -14.73 28.46 3.00
CA ARG A 98 -13.35 28.85 2.76
C ARG A 98 -13.08 28.78 1.26
N MET A 99 -12.19 29.61 0.75
CA MET A 99 -11.91 29.71 -0.68
C MET A 99 -10.42 29.68 -0.94
N GLY A 100 -10.02 29.01 -2.03
CA GLY A 100 -8.63 28.90 -2.46
C GLY A 100 -8.48 29.24 -3.94
N ILE A 101 -7.53 30.12 -4.30
CA ILE A 101 -7.29 30.58 -5.67
C ILE A 101 -5.88 30.21 -6.10
N HIS A 102 -5.78 29.59 -7.29
CA HIS A 102 -4.52 29.25 -7.92
C HIS A 102 -4.65 29.30 -9.45
N SER A 103 -3.55 29.53 -10.16
CA SER A 103 -3.47 29.43 -11.62
C SER A 103 -2.44 28.39 -12.01
N GLY A 104 -2.81 27.49 -12.90
CA GLY A 104 -1.90 26.43 -13.31
C GLY A 104 -2.46 25.54 -14.41
N PRO A 105 -1.62 24.63 -14.95
CA PRO A 105 -1.99 23.76 -16.05
C PRO A 105 -3.05 22.73 -15.63
N VAL A 106 -4.05 22.57 -16.49
CA VAL A 106 -5.15 21.60 -16.37
C VAL A 106 -5.38 20.92 -17.70
N ASN A 107 -5.88 19.68 -17.65
CA ASN A 107 -6.32 18.88 -18.78
C ASN A 107 -7.80 18.58 -18.62
N GLN A 108 -8.56 18.70 -19.70
CA GLN A 108 -9.94 18.21 -19.77
C GLN A 108 -9.93 16.75 -20.17
N ILE A 109 -10.49 15.89 -19.32
CA ILE A 109 -10.58 14.44 -19.53
C ILE A 109 -12.03 14.03 -19.31
N PRO A 110 -12.68 13.30 -20.24
CA PRO A 110 -13.99 12.75 -19.99
C PRO A 110 -13.95 11.75 -18.80
N ASP A 111 -14.93 11.84 -17.89
CA ASP A 111 -15.13 10.84 -16.86
C ASP A 111 -15.83 9.59 -17.42
N VAL A 112 -16.00 8.57 -16.57
CA VAL A 112 -16.69 7.31 -16.94
C VAL A 112 -18.15 7.48 -17.38
N ASN A 113 -18.73 8.69 -17.29
CA ASN A 113 -20.07 9.04 -17.71
C ASN A 113 -20.04 10.06 -18.88
N ASP A 114 -18.94 10.16 -19.60
CA ASP A 114 -18.68 11.13 -20.67
C ASP A 114 -18.84 12.62 -20.26
N ARG A 115 -18.73 12.90 -18.96
CA ARG A 115 -18.75 14.26 -18.45
C ARG A 115 -17.32 14.83 -18.40
N ILE A 116 -17.20 16.10 -18.70
CA ILE A 116 -15.92 16.81 -18.60
C ILE A 116 -15.45 16.77 -17.15
N ASN A 117 -14.33 16.11 -16.90
CA ASN A 117 -13.58 16.13 -15.66
C ASN A 117 -12.24 16.84 -15.90
N ILE A 118 -11.62 17.35 -14.84
CA ILE A 118 -10.36 18.08 -14.94
C ILE A 118 -9.30 17.38 -14.10
N ALA A 119 -8.17 17.10 -14.73
CA ALA A 119 -6.96 16.62 -14.07
C ALA A 119 -5.81 17.60 -14.29
N GLY A 120 -4.84 17.65 -13.39
CA GLY A 120 -3.62 18.45 -13.56
C GLY A 120 -3.04 18.99 -12.26
N ALA A 121 -1.81 19.48 -12.34
CA ALA A 121 -1.10 20.03 -11.19
C ALA A 121 -1.82 21.28 -10.62
N GLY A 122 -2.49 22.08 -11.48
CA GLY A 122 -3.19 23.29 -11.08
C GLY A 122 -4.29 23.05 -10.04
N ILE A 123 -5.17 22.05 -10.25
CA ILE A 123 -6.27 21.77 -9.32
C ILE A 123 -5.75 21.22 -7.98
N ASN A 124 -4.67 20.41 -8.00
CA ASN A 124 -4.06 19.87 -6.80
C ASN A 124 -3.43 20.97 -5.91
N VAL A 125 -2.80 21.98 -6.53
CA VAL A 125 -2.23 23.10 -5.79
C VAL A 125 -3.35 24.00 -5.26
N ALA A 126 -4.39 24.28 -6.03
CA ALA A 126 -5.56 25.03 -5.60
C ALA A 126 -6.22 24.41 -4.36
N GLN A 127 -6.38 23.09 -4.33
CA GLN A 127 -6.90 22.34 -3.17
C GLN A 127 -6.02 22.54 -1.92
N ARG A 128 -4.70 22.49 -2.10
CA ARG A 128 -3.76 22.70 -0.98
C ARG A 128 -3.79 24.15 -0.45
N VAL A 129 -3.99 25.12 -1.31
CA VAL A 129 -4.20 26.53 -0.91
C VAL A 129 -5.47 26.64 -0.08
N LEU A 130 -6.59 26.07 -0.55
CA LEU A 130 -7.88 26.02 0.14
C LEU A 130 -7.76 25.40 1.53
N ASP A 131 -7.04 24.28 1.64
CA ASP A 131 -6.88 23.51 2.89
C ASP A 131 -6.12 24.26 3.98
N CYS A 132 -5.44 25.36 3.66
CA CYS A 132 -4.77 26.21 4.64
C CYS A 132 -5.70 27.24 5.28
N GLY A 133 -6.90 27.45 4.73
CA GLY A 133 -7.87 28.45 5.20
C GLY A 133 -8.83 27.93 6.27
N ASP A 134 -9.29 28.83 7.12
CA ASP A 134 -10.45 28.65 8.01
C ASP A 134 -11.66 29.36 7.39
N ALA A 135 -12.81 29.31 8.08
CA ALA A 135 -14.05 29.96 7.65
C ALA A 135 -13.83 31.44 7.29
N GLY A 136 -14.35 31.83 6.15
CA GLY A 136 -14.28 33.21 5.63
C GLY A 136 -12.95 33.61 4.96
N HIS A 137 -11.92 32.75 4.96
CA HIS A 137 -10.67 33.04 4.26
C HIS A 137 -10.82 32.90 2.75
N ILE A 138 -10.16 33.83 2.02
CA ILE A 138 -9.95 33.78 0.57
C ILE A 138 -8.43 33.72 0.37
N LEU A 139 -7.86 32.55 0.23
CA LEU A 139 -6.41 32.36 0.12
C LEU A 139 -5.95 32.27 -1.34
N LEU A 140 -4.80 32.87 -1.62
CA LEU A 140 -4.16 32.81 -2.93
C LEU A 140 -2.78 32.17 -2.82
N SER A 141 -2.38 31.43 -3.84
CA SER A 141 -0.98 31.05 -4.02
C SER A 141 -0.14 32.29 -4.38
N LYS A 142 1.16 32.26 -4.04
CA LYS A 142 2.09 33.34 -4.34
C LYS A 142 2.04 33.78 -5.80
N HIS A 143 2.02 32.85 -6.74
CA HIS A 143 1.97 33.12 -8.18
C HIS A 143 0.76 34.02 -8.53
N VAL A 144 -0.43 33.66 -8.06
CA VAL A 144 -1.65 34.45 -8.31
C VAL A 144 -1.59 35.83 -7.60
N ALA A 145 -1.02 35.86 -6.40
CA ALA A 145 -0.89 37.11 -5.66
C ALA A 145 0.13 38.06 -6.28
N ASP A 146 1.24 37.54 -6.80
CA ASP A 146 2.23 38.35 -7.52
C ASP A 146 1.62 38.94 -8.80
N ASP A 147 0.92 38.14 -9.61
CA ASP A 147 0.27 38.57 -10.84
C ASP A 147 -0.83 39.59 -10.57
N LEU A 148 -1.68 39.38 -9.56
CA LEU A 148 -2.70 40.37 -9.16
C LEU A 148 -2.04 41.64 -8.58
N GLY A 149 -0.89 41.51 -7.93
CA GLY A 149 -0.11 42.60 -7.37
C GLY A 149 0.39 43.63 -8.42
N GLU A 150 0.52 43.22 -9.69
CA GLU A 150 0.84 44.12 -10.81
C GLU A 150 -0.27 45.14 -11.09
N TYR A 151 -1.49 44.88 -10.61
CA TYR A 151 -2.62 45.79 -10.77
C TYR A 151 -2.83 46.66 -9.51
N ARG A 152 -2.67 47.96 -9.61
CA ARG A 152 -2.77 48.91 -8.49
C ARG A 152 -4.05 48.78 -7.66
N HIS A 153 -5.14 48.34 -8.26
CA HIS A 153 -6.43 48.18 -7.56
C HIS A 153 -6.54 46.91 -6.73
N TRP A 154 -5.62 45.91 -6.87
CA TRP A 154 -5.58 44.72 -6.04
C TRP A 154 -4.56 44.81 -4.89
N GLN A 155 -3.45 45.56 -5.08
CA GLN A 155 -2.35 45.65 -4.11
C GLN A 155 -2.79 45.92 -2.66
N PRO A 156 -3.76 46.82 -2.36
CA PRO A 156 -4.16 47.10 -0.98
C PRO A 156 -4.84 45.93 -0.26
N TYR A 157 -5.35 44.97 -1.01
CA TYR A 157 -6.18 43.89 -0.50
C TYR A 157 -5.44 42.53 -0.34
N LEU A 158 -4.19 42.48 -0.82
CA LEU A 158 -3.34 41.28 -0.76
C LEU A 158 -2.45 41.34 0.47
N LYS A 159 -2.69 40.45 1.44
CA LYS A 159 -1.92 40.38 2.67
C LYS A 159 -1.04 39.14 2.65
N ASP A 160 0.27 39.31 2.74
CA ASP A 160 1.22 38.21 2.81
C ASP A 160 1.08 37.42 4.15
N LEU A 161 0.89 36.12 4.08
CA LEU A 161 0.80 35.21 5.22
C LEU A 161 2.09 34.42 5.45
N GLY A 162 3.02 34.45 4.49
CA GLY A 162 4.27 33.68 4.52
C GLY A 162 4.10 32.24 4.05
N GLU A 163 5.11 31.42 4.33
CA GLU A 163 5.14 30.01 3.93
C GLU A 163 4.32 29.12 4.83
N CYS A 164 3.51 28.26 4.22
CA CYS A 164 2.78 27.15 4.85
C CYS A 164 3.27 25.84 4.29
N GLU A 165 3.60 24.91 5.17
CA GLU A 165 3.89 23.51 4.78
C GLU A 165 2.58 22.75 4.73
N VAL A 166 2.24 22.26 3.55
CA VAL A 166 1.03 21.47 3.29
C VAL A 166 1.37 19.96 3.24
N LYS A 167 0.35 19.12 3.09
CA LYS A 167 0.53 17.67 2.99
C LYS A 167 1.64 17.32 1.98
N HIS A 168 2.44 16.30 2.31
CA HIS A 168 3.62 15.83 1.55
C HIS A 168 4.85 16.76 1.57
N GLY A 169 5.00 17.61 2.59
CA GLY A 169 6.19 18.45 2.75
C GLY A 169 6.34 19.61 1.74
N LEU A 170 5.34 19.81 0.87
CA LEU A 170 5.35 20.91 -0.06
C LEU A 170 5.16 22.25 0.69
N ARG A 171 6.02 23.23 0.42
CA ARG A 171 5.89 24.58 0.97
C ARG A 171 5.19 25.48 -0.03
N LEU A 172 4.09 26.08 0.42
CA LEU A 172 3.35 27.08 -0.35
C LEU A 172 3.44 28.42 0.34
N HIS A 173 3.83 29.43 -0.37
CA HIS A 173 3.75 30.81 0.07
C HIS A 173 2.34 31.34 -0.24
N LEU A 174 1.64 31.82 0.77
CA LEU A 174 0.21 32.15 0.72
C LEU A 174 -0.05 33.63 0.98
N PHE A 175 -1.05 34.13 0.29
CA PHE A 175 -1.60 35.46 0.51
C PHE A 175 -3.08 35.33 0.90
N ASN A 176 -3.57 36.29 1.66
CA ASN A 176 -4.98 36.44 2.00
C ASN A 176 -5.58 37.63 1.30
N LEU A 177 -6.71 37.43 0.63
CA LEU A 177 -7.47 38.47 -0.03
C LEU A 177 -8.55 39.00 0.92
N CYS A 178 -8.41 40.26 1.32
CA CYS A 178 -9.39 40.94 2.16
C CYS A 178 -9.70 42.30 1.54
N LYS A 179 -10.96 42.54 1.24
CA LYS A 179 -11.40 43.80 0.69
C LYS A 179 -12.59 44.34 1.49
N ASP A 180 -12.45 45.54 2.08
CA ASP A 180 -13.44 46.17 2.95
C ASP A 180 -13.76 45.17 4.13
N ASP A 181 -15.00 44.75 4.23
CA ASP A 181 -15.50 43.77 5.23
C ASP A 181 -15.69 42.35 4.66
N LEU A 182 -15.07 42.04 3.51
CA LEU A 182 -15.07 40.74 2.83
C LEU A 182 -13.73 40.05 3.02
N GLY A 183 -13.80 38.74 3.27
CA GLY A 183 -12.65 37.90 3.62
C GLY A 183 -12.35 37.98 5.13
N ASN A 184 -11.72 36.91 5.65
CA ASN A 184 -11.32 36.84 7.04
C ASN A 184 -9.92 37.45 7.25
N PRO A 185 -9.78 38.61 7.97
CA PRO A 185 -8.49 39.30 8.10
C PRO A 185 -7.52 38.60 9.09
N GLN A 186 -7.95 37.58 9.80
CA GLN A 186 -7.15 36.83 10.77
C GLN A 186 -6.12 35.97 10.03
N VAL A 187 -5.04 35.60 10.72
CA VAL A 187 -4.11 34.58 10.21
C VAL A 187 -4.74 33.20 10.44
N PRO A 188 -4.77 32.30 9.42
CA PRO A 188 -5.30 30.96 9.61
C PRO A 188 -4.66 30.20 10.77
N GLU A 189 -5.44 29.39 11.48
CA GLU A 189 -5.00 28.65 12.66
C GLU A 189 -3.82 27.71 12.37
N LYS A 190 -3.78 27.11 11.17
CA LYS A 190 -2.64 26.29 10.72
C LYS A 190 -1.32 27.07 10.70
N LEU A 191 -1.37 28.36 10.36
CA LEU A 191 -0.20 29.23 10.30
C LEU A 191 0.19 29.79 11.69
N LYS A 192 -0.78 29.99 12.59
CA LYS A 192 -0.54 30.45 13.98
C LYS A 192 0.21 29.42 14.82
N ARG A 193 -0.10 28.13 14.69
CA ARG A 193 0.53 27.06 15.45
C ARG A 193 2.04 27.00 15.28
N ARG A 194 2.58 27.45 14.13
CA ARG A 194 4.00 27.42 13.81
C ARG A 194 4.76 28.66 14.32
N LYS A 195 4.13 29.83 14.41
CA LYS A 195 4.76 31.04 14.99
C LYS A 195 5.05 30.90 16.47
N ARG A 196 4.26 30.15 17.23
CA ARG A 196 4.42 29.96 18.67
C ARG A 196 5.68 29.19 19.09
N TRP A 197 6.39 28.55 18.16
CA TRP A 197 7.64 27.83 18.40
C TRP A 197 8.91 28.64 18.09
N LYS A 198 8.78 29.86 17.55
CA LYS A 198 9.91 30.74 17.22
C LYS A 198 10.04 32.02 18.07
N GLU A 199 9.12 32.26 19.01
CA GLU A 199 9.15 33.46 19.83
C GLU A 199 9.45 33.14 21.31
N THR A 200 10.68 32.73 21.61
CA THR A 200 11.28 32.87 22.96
C THR A 200 12.74 33.30 22.79
N GLY A 201 12.92 34.61 22.64
CA GLY A 201 14.21 35.26 22.70
C GLY A 201 14.04 36.79 22.56
N PRO A 202 14.58 37.60 23.49
CA PRO A 202 14.34 39.06 23.47
C PRO A 202 15.10 39.73 22.33
N VAL A 203 14.41 40.57 21.60
CA VAL A 203 14.97 41.41 20.52
C VAL A 203 15.49 42.71 21.13
N HIS A 204 16.81 42.92 21.10
CA HIS A 204 17.39 44.23 21.22
C HIS A 204 17.72 44.80 19.84
N PRO A 205 17.53 46.12 19.62
CA PRO A 205 17.78 46.73 18.31
C PRO A 205 19.28 46.89 18.09
N VAL A 206 19.77 46.35 16.97
CA VAL A 206 21.19 46.48 16.59
C VAL A 206 21.37 47.55 15.53
N ALA A 207 22.18 48.57 15.89
CA ALA A 207 22.69 49.58 14.97
C ALA A 207 23.67 48.97 13.96
N SER A 208 23.72 49.55 12.77
CA SER A 208 24.58 49.13 11.66
C SER A 208 26.08 49.15 12.01
N PRO A 209 26.82 48.05 11.83
CA PRO A 209 28.25 48.09 12.12
C PRO A 209 29.09 48.30 10.84
N ARG A 210 30.10 49.16 10.97
CA ARG A 210 31.23 49.30 10.03
C ARG A 210 32.07 48.04 10.08
N TRP A 211 32.39 47.41 8.96
CA TRP A 211 33.15 46.20 8.81
C TRP A 211 34.63 46.38 9.20
N PRO A 212 35.19 45.60 10.15
CA PRO A 212 36.60 45.64 10.44
C PRO A 212 37.38 44.73 9.49
N ARG A 213 38.67 45.02 9.30
CA ARG A 213 39.60 44.40 8.33
C ARG A 213 39.86 42.88 8.51
N TRP A 214 39.34 42.21 9.54
CA TRP A 214 39.47 40.76 9.77
C TRP A 214 38.28 39.95 9.29
N ALA A 215 37.25 40.55 8.76
CA ALA A 215 36.04 39.92 8.27
C ALA A 215 36.27 38.79 7.21
N PRO A 216 37.20 38.88 6.26
CA PRO A 216 37.44 37.78 5.33
C PRO A 216 38.01 36.51 5.98
N ILE A 217 38.77 36.63 7.08
CA ILE A 217 39.33 35.47 7.79
C ILE A 217 38.28 34.75 8.62
N ALA A 218 37.35 35.49 9.23
CA ALA A 218 36.20 34.91 9.93
C ALA A 218 35.22 34.22 8.99
N ALA A 219 35.02 34.78 7.78
CA ALA A 219 34.19 34.13 6.75
C ALA A 219 34.77 32.79 6.24
N LEU A 220 36.10 32.72 6.12
CA LEU A 220 36.81 31.47 5.74
C LEU A 220 36.77 30.43 6.89
N LEU A 221 36.85 30.82 8.13
CA LEU A 221 36.70 29.91 9.28
C LEU A 221 35.27 29.46 9.47
N LEU A 222 34.27 30.34 9.25
CA LEU A 222 32.85 29.97 9.30
C LEU A 222 32.43 29.04 8.12
N SER A 223 32.99 29.25 6.92
CA SER A 223 32.78 28.34 5.81
C SER A 223 33.43 26.97 6.02
N GLY A 224 34.63 26.95 6.61
CA GLY A 224 35.30 25.70 7.03
C GLY A 224 34.51 24.95 8.12
N CYS A 225 33.99 25.66 9.11
CA CYS A 225 33.11 25.06 10.13
C CYS A 225 31.75 24.58 9.53
N ALA A 226 31.18 25.33 8.62
CA ALA A 226 29.94 24.92 7.93
C ALA A 226 30.16 23.67 7.05
N LEU A 227 31.31 23.59 6.36
CA LEU A 227 31.71 22.38 5.62
C LEU A 227 31.99 21.20 6.53
N ALA A 228 32.66 21.42 7.67
CA ALA A 228 32.88 20.36 8.66
C ALA A 228 31.59 19.90 9.32
N ILE A 229 30.65 20.81 9.62
CA ILE A 229 29.31 20.49 10.13
C ILE A 229 28.48 19.76 9.06
N SER A 230 28.54 20.22 7.82
CA SER A 230 27.86 19.54 6.70
C SER A 230 28.46 18.16 6.43
N PHE A 231 29.79 18.02 6.56
CA PHE A 231 30.47 16.74 6.43
C PHE A 231 30.21 15.80 7.61
N THR A 232 30.13 16.32 8.84
CA THR A 232 29.70 15.52 10.00
C THR A 232 28.21 15.16 9.95
N ILE A 233 27.35 16.03 9.45
CA ILE A 233 25.94 15.72 9.19
C ILE A 233 25.83 14.70 8.05
N PHE A 234 26.64 14.83 6.99
CA PHE A 234 26.73 13.86 5.91
C PHE A 234 27.25 12.49 6.38
N LEU A 235 28.29 12.46 7.22
CA LEU A 235 28.79 11.23 7.84
C LEU A 235 27.78 10.63 8.82
N ARG A 236 27.07 11.45 9.58
CA ARG A 236 25.96 11.00 10.45
C ARG A 236 24.77 10.47 9.64
N HIS A 237 24.41 11.10 8.52
CA HIS A 237 23.40 10.58 7.60
C HIS A 237 23.85 9.30 6.90
N ARG A 238 25.14 9.17 6.62
CA ARG A 238 25.73 7.94 6.06
C ARG A 238 25.84 6.83 7.11
N ALA A 239 26.08 7.16 8.38
CA ALA A 239 26.08 6.22 9.50
C ALA A 239 24.65 5.76 9.87
N ILE A 240 23.63 6.63 9.70
CA ILE A 240 22.21 6.26 9.86
C ILE A 240 21.72 5.37 8.72
N ARG A 241 22.41 5.36 7.55
CA ARG A 241 22.07 4.52 6.38
C ARG A 241 22.72 3.13 6.37
N SER A 242 23.44 2.75 7.41
CA SER A 242 24.15 1.46 7.44
C SER A 242 24.11 0.79 8.81
N GLU A 243 22.95 0.75 9.47
CA GLU A 243 22.70 -0.36 10.38
C GLU A 243 22.11 -1.50 9.54
N PRO A 244 22.80 -2.65 9.42
CA PRO A 244 22.21 -3.82 8.79
C PRO A 244 21.00 -4.25 9.62
N PHE A 245 19.95 -4.70 8.94
CA PHE A 245 18.80 -5.38 9.55
C PHE A 245 19.33 -6.59 10.36
N GLY A 246 19.56 -6.40 11.65
CA GLY A 246 20.12 -7.43 12.54
C GLY A 246 20.70 -6.79 13.79
N ASP A 247 20.11 -7.12 14.96
CA ASP A 247 20.52 -6.71 16.30
C ASP A 247 20.32 -5.22 16.69
N SER A 248 19.13 -4.69 16.47
CA SER A 248 18.67 -3.60 17.32
C SER A 248 18.35 -4.15 18.71
N THR A 249 19.27 -4.05 19.65
CA THR A 249 19.05 -4.19 21.08
C THR A 249 18.22 -3.00 21.58
N SER A 250 17.04 -2.77 20.99
CA SER A 250 16.06 -1.87 21.59
C SER A 250 15.58 -2.53 22.89
N ALA A 251 15.60 -1.79 24.00
CA ALA A 251 15.12 -2.30 25.28
C ALA A 251 13.69 -2.87 25.11
N ILE A 252 13.49 -4.12 25.51
CA ILE A 252 12.18 -4.79 25.43
C ILE A 252 11.16 -3.95 26.20
N PRO A 253 10.05 -3.49 25.58
CA PRO A 253 9.06 -2.68 26.24
C PRO A 253 8.44 -3.42 27.44
N TYR A 254 8.34 -2.77 28.60
CA TYR A 254 7.72 -3.40 29.79
C TYR A 254 6.27 -3.83 29.50
N LYS A 255 5.49 -2.99 28.84
CA LYS A 255 4.10 -3.29 28.43
C LYS A 255 4.08 -4.07 27.13
N SER A 256 4.63 -5.29 27.16
CA SER A 256 4.66 -6.21 26.03
C SER A 256 4.36 -7.64 26.49
N ILE A 257 3.57 -8.37 25.70
CA ILE A 257 3.10 -9.70 26.06
C ILE A 257 3.02 -10.62 24.85
N ALA A 258 3.33 -11.90 25.07
CA ALA A 258 3.01 -13.01 24.20
C ALA A 258 2.09 -14.00 24.91
N VAL A 259 1.02 -14.42 24.26
CA VAL A 259 0.09 -15.45 24.74
C VAL A 259 0.46 -16.75 24.07
N LEU A 260 1.13 -17.65 24.79
CA LEU A 260 1.55 -18.95 24.22
C LEU A 260 0.35 -19.86 23.99
N PRO A 261 0.46 -20.83 23.07
CA PRO A 261 -0.60 -21.83 22.84
C PRO A 261 -0.96 -22.54 24.12
N PHE A 262 -2.25 -22.58 24.44
CA PHE A 262 -2.78 -23.23 25.62
C PHE A 262 -2.75 -24.75 25.45
N GLU A 263 -2.48 -25.45 26.51
CA GLU A 263 -2.49 -26.94 26.52
C GLU A 263 -3.92 -27.47 26.57
N ASN A 264 -4.23 -28.41 25.70
CA ASN A 264 -5.51 -29.12 25.77
C ASN A 264 -5.39 -30.28 26.77
N LEU A 265 -6.04 -30.15 27.92
CA LEU A 265 -6.11 -31.17 28.96
C LEU A 265 -7.40 -32.02 28.88
N SER A 266 -8.19 -31.89 27.81
CA SER A 266 -9.39 -32.65 27.58
C SER A 266 -9.05 -34.06 27.06
N ASP A 267 -9.87 -35.05 27.41
CA ASP A 267 -9.69 -36.46 26.91
C ASP A 267 -9.88 -36.55 25.39
N ASP A 268 -10.77 -35.70 24.83
CA ASP A 268 -11.01 -35.63 23.39
C ASP A 268 -9.99 -34.72 22.69
N LYS A 269 -9.21 -35.30 21.78
CA LYS A 269 -8.22 -34.58 20.96
C LYS A 269 -8.87 -33.52 20.05
N GLN A 270 -10.17 -33.68 19.71
CA GLN A 270 -10.88 -32.66 18.91
C GLN A 270 -11.05 -31.36 19.67
N ASN A 271 -11.00 -31.34 21.00
CA ASN A 271 -11.02 -30.12 21.80
C ASN A 271 -9.70 -29.31 21.70
N ALA A 272 -8.69 -29.74 20.95
CA ALA A 272 -7.51 -28.95 20.67
C ALA A 272 -7.86 -27.64 19.92
N TYR A 273 -8.85 -27.68 19.04
CA TYR A 273 -9.33 -26.47 18.35
C TYR A 273 -9.97 -25.45 19.31
N PHE A 274 -10.67 -25.98 20.33
CA PHE A 274 -11.29 -25.13 21.35
C PHE A 274 -10.23 -24.43 22.22
N ALA A 275 -9.17 -25.14 22.63
CA ALA A 275 -8.05 -24.54 23.37
C ALA A 275 -7.31 -23.46 22.52
N ASP A 276 -7.14 -23.73 21.21
CA ASP A 276 -6.60 -22.74 20.26
C ASP A 276 -7.53 -21.51 20.13
N GLY A 277 -8.85 -21.71 20.16
CA GLY A 277 -9.84 -20.63 20.12
C GLY A 277 -9.79 -19.73 21.35
N VAL A 278 -9.75 -20.33 22.54
CA VAL A 278 -9.63 -19.58 23.82
C VAL A 278 -8.33 -18.73 23.81
N GLN A 279 -7.20 -19.31 23.42
CA GLN A 279 -5.94 -18.57 23.33
C GLN A 279 -6.04 -17.40 22.33
N ASP A 280 -6.63 -17.65 21.18
CA ASP A 280 -6.77 -16.66 20.10
C ASP A 280 -7.71 -15.51 20.50
N GLU A 281 -8.79 -15.78 21.21
CA GLU A 281 -9.71 -14.74 21.69
C GLU A 281 -9.06 -13.85 22.75
N ILE A 282 -8.35 -14.45 23.72
CA ILE A 282 -7.57 -13.68 24.71
C ILE A 282 -6.56 -12.78 24.00
N LEU A 283 -5.84 -13.31 23.00
CA LEU A 283 -4.88 -12.54 22.20
C LEU A 283 -5.57 -11.39 21.44
N THR A 284 -6.71 -11.68 20.83
CA THR A 284 -7.52 -10.70 20.08
C THR A 284 -8.00 -9.58 21.01
N ASN A 285 -8.47 -9.91 22.21
CA ASN A 285 -8.90 -8.95 23.21
C ASN A 285 -7.74 -8.08 23.71
N LEU A 286 -6.58 -8.65 23.97
CA LEU A 286 -5.38 -7.90 24.35
C LEU A 286 -4.88 -6.98 23.20
N ALA A 287 -5.00 -7.41 21.94
CA ALA A 287 -4.59 -6.63 20.77
C ALA A 287 -5.42 -5.34 20.57
N LYS A 288 -6.62 -5.26 21.14
CA LYS A 288 -7.46 -4.06 21.17
C LYS A 288 -6.89 -2.95 22.08
N VAL A 289 -5.98 -3.28 23.00
CA VAL A 289 -5.42 -2.35 24.00
C VAL A 289 -4.20 -1.61 23.41
N ALA A 290 -4.35 -0.32 23.15
CA ALA A 290 -3.34 0.49 22.50
C ALA A 290 -2.04 0.65 23.30
N ASP A 291 -2.13 0.60 24.63
CA ASP A 291 -1.01 0.75 25.57
C ASP A 291 -0.17 -0.54 25.75
N LEU A 292 -0.54 -1.64 25.05
CA LEU A 292 0.19 -2.92 25.06
C LEU A 292 0.82 -3.19 23.70
N LYS A 293 2.03 -3.76 23.70
CA LYS A 293 2.57 -4.48 22.54
C LYS A 293 2.17 -5.95 22.67
N VAL A 294 1.33 -6.44 21.77
CA VAL A 294 0.85 -7.84 21.76
C VAL A 294 1.43 -8.55 20.57
N ILE A 295 2.06 -9.70 20.79
CA ILE A 295 2.64 -10.53 19.72
C ILE A 295 1.52 -11.34 19.05
N SER A 296 1.56 -11.41 17.73
CA SER A 296 0.57 -12.12 16.94
C SER A 296 0.59 -13.64 17.20
N ARG A 297 -0.54 -14.26 16.92
CA ARG A 297 -0.72 -15.72 17.07
C ARG A 297 0.29 -16.50 16.24
N THR A 298 0.59 -16.07 15.01
CA THR A 298 1.53 -16.74 14.09
C THR A 298 2.90 -16.97 14.74
N SER A 299 3.42 -15.93 15.43
CA SER A 299 4.73 -15.98 16.07
C SER A 299 4.80 -16.93 17.28
N VAL A 300 3.69 -17.18 17.96
CA VAL A 300 3.67 -18.04 19.16
C VAL A 300 3.35 -19.51 18.85
N MET A 301 2.75 -19.80 17.70
CA MET A 301 2.30 -21.18 17.35
C MET A 301 3.43 -22.19 17.25
N GLN A 302 4.65 -21.79 16.95
CA GLN A 302 5.83 -22.69 16.96
C GLN A 302 6.09 -23.31 18.33
N TYR A 303 5.62 -22.70 19.41
CA TYR A 303 5.79 -23.21 20.78
C TYR A 303 4.69 -24.19 21.22
N LYS A 304 3.72 -24.54 20.34
CA LYS A 304 2.56 -25.36 20.67
C LYS A 304 2.90 -26.76 21.21
N ASN A 305 3.93 -27.41 20.69
CA ASN A 305 4.26 -28.81 21.04
C ASN A 305 5.55 -28.91 21.86
N ILE A 306 6.05 -27.82 22.42
CA ILE A 306 7.27 -27.81 23.22
C ILE A 306 6.92 -28.08 24.67
N ILE A 307 7.35 -29.26 25.19
CA ILE A 307 7.06 -29.74 26.55
C ILE A 307 7.82 -28.93 27.62
N GLN A 308 9.07 -28.53 27.33
CA GLN A 308 9.87 -27.71 28.25
C GLN A 308 10.17 -26.37 27.54
N ARG A 309 9.48 -25.32 27.95
CA ARG A 309 9.61 -23.98 27.38
C ARG A 309 10.61 -23.16 28.21
N ASN A 310 11.64 -22.66 27.57
CA ASN A 310 12.52 -21.66 28.19
C ASN A 310 11.91 -20.27 27.97
N LEU A 311 11.15 -19.78 28.96
CA LEU A 311 10.40 -18.54 28.82
C LEU A 311 11.28 -17.31 28.66
N ARG A 312 12.51 -17.29 29.21
CA ARG A 312 13.47 -16.19 28.99
C ARG A 312 13.92 -16.10 27.53
N GLU A 313 14.22 -17.26 26.94
CA GLU A 313 14.61 -17.32 25.54
C GLU A 313 13.45 -16.95 24.61
N ILE A 314 12.25 -17.46 24.90
CA ILE A 314 11.03 -17.12 24.19
C ILE A 314 10.74 -15.64 24.27
N GLY A 315 10.80 -15.03 25.48
CA GLY A 315 10.60 -13.62 25.68
C GLY A 315 11.61 -12.75 24.91
N LYS A 316 12.89 -13.17 24.88
CA LYS A 316 13.94 -12.50 24.10
C LYS A 316 13.68 -12.61 22.60
N THR A 317 13.33 -13.81 22.12
CA THR A 317 13.06 -14.10 20.70
C THR A 317 11.84 -13.33 20.17
N LEU A 318 10.79 -13.23 21.00
CA LEU A 318 9.57 -12.50 20.66
C LEU A 318 9.64 -10.99 20.98
N GLY A 319 10.69 -10.55 21.70
CA GLY A 319 10.84 -9.17 22.09
C GLY A 319 9.76 -8.69 23.06
N VAL A 320 9.40 -9.52 24.06
CA VAL A 320 8.39 -9.23 25.07
C VAL A 320 8.91 -9.40 26.49
N ALA A 321 8.38 -8.57 27.40
CA ALA A 321 8.70 -8.64 28.82
C ALA A 321 7.84 -9.68 29.56
N HIS A 322 6.64 -10.01 29.05
CA HIS A 322 5.69 -10.89 29.72
C HIS A 322 5.21 -12.00 28.80
N ILE A 323 4.95 -13.16 29.39
CA ILE A 323 4.40 -14.33 28.72
C ILE A 323 3.18 -14.81 29.51
N LEU A 324 2.09 -15.10 28.80
CA LEU A 324 0.92 -15.79 29.32
C LEU A 324 0.99 -17.25 28.88
N GLU A 325 0.93 -18.17 29.84
CA GLU A 325 0.75 -19.59 29.60
C GLU A 325 -0.59 -20.04 30.19
N GLY A 326 -1.15 -21.11 29.63
CA GLY A 326 -2.40 -21.64 30.13
C GLY A 326 -2.72 -23.04 29.63
N ALA A 327 -3.78 -23.59 30.19
CA ALA A 327 -4.34 -24.86 29.79
C ALA A 327 -5.87 -24.82 29.84
N VAL A 328 -6.51 -25.55 28.92
CA VAL A 328 -7.95 -25.65 28.80
C VAL A 328 -8.37 -27.12 28.91
N GLN A 329 -9.39 -27.37 29.73
CA GLN A 329 -10.04 -28.67 29.83
C GLN A 329 -11.54 -28.51 29.59
N ARG A 330 -12.07 -29.18 28.58
CA ARG A 330 -13.51 -29.23 28.30
C ARG A 330 -14.01 -30.65 28.61
N ALA A 331 -15.01 -30.72 29.47
CA ALA A 331 -15.62 -32.02 29.83
C ALA A 331 -17.14 -31.81 29.97
N GLY A 332 -17.91 -32.47 29.11
CA GLY A 332 -19.34 -32.27 29.05
C GLY A 332 -19.75 -30.81 28.81
N GLY A 333 -20.62 -30.25 29.64
CA GLY A 333 -21.06 -28.87 29.59
C GLY A 333 -20.19 -27.86 30.36
N ARG A 334 -19.00 -28.29 30.87
CA ARG A 334 -18.10 -27.44 31.67
C ARG A 334 -16.77 -27.18 30.97
N VAL A 335 -16.23 -26.01 31.28
CA VAL A 335 -14.89 -25.62 30.84
C VAL A 335 -14.07 -25.17 32.06
N ARG A 336 -12.83 -25.67 32.11
CA ARG A 336 -11.83 -25.22 33.06
C ARG A 336 -10.68 -24.57 32.28
N VAL A 337 -10.39 -23.31 32.62
CA VAL A 337 -9.25 -22.56 32.06
C VAL A 337 -8.32 -22.21 33.21
N SER A 338 -7.04 -22.55 33.08
CA SER A 338 -5.98 -22.06 33.97
C SER A 338 -5.03 -21.17 33.19
N ALA A 339 -4.63 -20.04 33.76
CA ALA A 339 -3.72 -19.12 33.12
C ALA A 339 -2.72 -18.55 34.14
N GLN A 340 -1.49 -18.28 33.66
CA GLN A 340 -0.39 -17.74 34.47
C GLN A 340 0.33 -16.66 33.67
N LEU A 341 0.53 -15.47 34.27
CA LEU A 341 1.33 -14.39 33.73
C LEU A 341 2.71 -14.41 34.37
N ILE A 342 3.74 -14.43 33.53
CA ILE A 342 5.13 -14.61 33.93
C ILE A 342 5.96 -13.46 33.38
N ASP A 343 6.82 -12.84 34.20
CA ASP A 343 7.87 -11.93 33.74
C ASP A 343 8.97 -12.75 33.04
N ALA A 344 9.04 -12.66 31.72
CA ALA A 344 9.97 -13.45 30.91
C ALA A 344 11.46 -13.12 31.18
N ARG A 345 11.79 -12.00 31.80
CA ARG A 345 13.17 -11.60 32.12
C ARG A 345 13.68 -12.31 33.37
N THR A 346 12.78 -12.59 34.32
CA THR A 346 13.12 -13.14 35.64
C THR A 346 12.61 -14.53 35.91
N ASP A 347 11.70 -15.06 35.07
CA ASP A 347 10.86 -16.25 35.30
C ASP A 347 9.95 -16.12 36.53
N ALA A 348 9.67 -14.92 36.99
CA ALA A 348 8.81 -14.70 38.14
C ALA A 348 7.33 -14.80 37.75
N HIS A 349 6.56 -15.62 38.46
CA HIS A 349 5.12 -15.65 38.34
C HIS A 349 4.55 -14.38 38.95
N LEU A 350 3.90 -13.56 38.11
CA LEU A 350 3.27 -12.30 38.52
C LEU A 350 1.82 -12.52 38.98
N TRP A 351 1.14 -13.45 38.32
CA TRP A 351 -0.26 -13.74 38.54
C TRP A 351 -0.64 -15.11 38.02
N GLY A 352 -1.62 -15.79 38.59
CA GLY A 352 -2.17 -17.02 38.12
C GLY A 352 -3.57 -17.28 38.71
N GLU A 353 -4.49 -17.68 37.83
CA GLU A 353 -5.87 -18.00 38.21
C GLU A 353 -6.40 -19.24 37.50
N ARG A 354 -7.47 -19.79 38.06
CA ARG A 354 -8.18 -20.93 37.52
C ARG A 354 -9.67 -20.70 37.54
N TYR A 355 -10.27 -20.80 36.38
CA TYR A 355 -11.70 -20.67 36.16
C TYR A 355 -12.29 -22.06 35.95
N ASP A 356 -13.41 -22.37 36.58
CA ASP A 356 -14.19 -23.60 36.42
C ASP A 356 -15.67 -23.22 36.31
N ARG A 357 -16.20 -23.14 35.09
CA ARG A 357 -17.54 -22.59 34.80
C ARG A 357 -18.27 -23.43 33.78
N ASP A 358 -19.53 -23.11 33.52
CA ASP A 358 -20.28 -23.70 32.42
C ASP A 358 -19.68 -23.28 31.07
N LEU A 359 -19.74 -24.14 30.07
CA LEU A 359 -19.14 -23.87 28.74
C LEU A 359 -19.72 -22.60 28.09
N ALA A 360 -20.99 -22.26 28.38
CA ALA A 360 -21.64 -21.04 27.91
C ALA A 360 -20.96 -19.74 28.41
N ASP A 361 -20.16 -19.82 29.49
CA ASP A 361 -19.47 -18.69 30.10
C ASP A 361 -18.03 -18.52 29.58
N VAL A 362 -17.59 -19.27 28.56
CA VAL A 362 -16.22 -19.25 28.07
C VAL A 362 -15.79 -17.82 27.68
N PHE A 363 -16.63 -17.08 27.00
CA PHE A 363 -16.34 -15.68 26.61
C PHE A 363 -16.21 -14.74 27.81
N ALA A 364 -16.95 -15.00 28.88
CA ALA A 364 -16.79 -14.22 30.13
C ALA A 364 -15.43 -14.49 30.80
N ILE A 365 -14.94 -15.74 30.74
CA ILE A 365 -13.61 -16.10 31.23
C ILE A 365 -12.52 -15.39 30.39
N GLU A 366 -12.64 -15.39 29.06
CA GLU A 366 -11.68 -14.75 28.14
C GLU A 366 -11.58 -13.26 28.39
N ASN A 367 -12.73 -12.59 28.61
CA ASN A 367 -12.80 -11.16 28.92
C ASN A 367 -12.19 -10.84 30.28
N GLU A 368 -12.55 -11.61 31.33
CA GLU A 368 -11.99 -11.45 32.67
C GLU A 368 -10.47 -11.65 32.66
N LEU A 369 -9.97 -12.65 31.92
CA LEU A 369 -8.53 -12.88 31.74
C LEU A 369 -7.84 -11.67 31.10
N ALA A 370 -8.40 -11.14 30.03
CA ALA A 370 -7.83 -9.98 29.34
C ALA A 370 -7.79 -8.75 30.28
N GLU A 371 -8.87 -8.45 31.02
CA GLU A 371 -8.93 -7.34 31.98
C GLU A 371 -7.89 -7.51 33.09
N GLN A 372 -7.78 -8.71 33.69
CA GLN A 372 -6.80 -9.00 34.72
C GLN A 372 -5.36 -8.81 34.25
N ILE A 373 -5.03 -9.32 33.06
CA ILE A 373 -3.72 -9.16 32.46
C ILE A 373 -3.37 -7.69 32.25
N VAL A 374 -4.31 -6.91 31.69
CA VAL A 374 -4.13 -5.47 31.50
C VAL A 374 -3.88 -4.75 32.81
N GLY A 375 -4.62 -5.13 33.88
CA GLY A 375 -4.44 -4.62 35.24
C GLY A 375 -3.06 -4.94 35.82
N GLN A 376 -2.59 -6.18 35.68
CA GLN A 376 -1.26 -6.63 36.13
C GLN A 376 -0.13 -5.91 35.41
N LEU A 377 -0.30 -5.64 34.12
CA LEU A 377 0.70 -4.90 33.33
C LEU A 377 0.61 -3.38 33.50
N LYS A 378 -0.24 -2.89 34.42
CA LYS A 378 -0.46 -1.48 34.69
C LYS A 378 -0.77 -0.67 33.43
N SER A 379 -1.42 -1.30 32.47
CA SER A 379 -1.91 -0.66 31.27
C SER A 379 -3.27 -0.01 31.53
N LYS A 380 -3.56 1.08 30.82
CA LYS A 380 -4.82 1.80 30.98
C LYS A 380 -5.80 1.31 29.91
N LEU A 381 -7.01 0.97 30.33
CA LEU A 381 -8.12 0.71 29.43
C LEU A 381 -8.97 1.98 29.28
N SER A 382 -9.20 2.41 28.08
CA SER A 382 -10.24 3.39 27.78
C SER A 382 -11.63 2.73 27.88
N PRO A 383 -12.70 3.51 28.10
CA PRO A 383 -14.07 2.96 28.11
C PRO A 383 -14.44 2.23 26.80
N GLN A 384 -13.90 2.67 25.67
CA GLN A 384 -14.11 2.03 24.37
C GLN A 384 -13.42 0.68 24.27
N GLU A 385 -12.15 0.59 24.71
CA GLU A 385 -11.40 -0.68 24.71
C GLU A 385 -12.06 -1.68 25.65
N LYS A 386 -12.53 -1.23 26.82
CA LYS A 386 -13.25 -2.08 27.77
C LYS A 386 -14.54 -2.63 27.14
N ALA A 387 -15.37 -1.78 26.55
CA ALA A 387 -16.59 -2.21 25.88
C ALA A 387 -16.31 -3.19 24.72
N ALA A 388 -15.22 -2.97 23.97
CA ALA A 388 -14.80 -3.86 22.88
C ALA A 388 -14.31 -5.24 23.39
N ILE A 389 -13.68 -5.30 24.56
CA ILE A 389 -13.28 -6.56 25.21
C ILE A 389 -14.50 -7.32 25.74
N GLU A 390 -15.46 -6.63 26.34
CA GLU A 390 -16.68 -7.22 26.92
C GLU A 390 -17.66 -7.79 25.88
N GLU A 391 -17.49 -7.44 24.59
CA GLU A 391 -18.38 -7.87 23.52
C GLU A 391 -18.20 -9.37 23.20
N LYS A 392 -19.29 -10.13 23.27
CA LYS A 392 -19.30 -11.55 22.91
C LYS A 392 -19.35 -11.71 21.38
N PRO A 393 -18.50 -12.53 20.77
CA PRO A 393 -18.50 -12.74 19.32
C PRO A 393 -19.78 -13.40 18.80
N THR A 394 -20.37 -14.32 19.55
CA THR A 394 -21.65 -15.01 19.28
C THR A 394 -22.21 -15.61 20.56
N ALA A 395 -23.50 -15.92 20.59
CA ALA A 395 -24.11 -16.71 21.65
C ALA A 395 -24.18 -18.22 21.31
N ASP A 396 -23.93 -18.60 20.06
CA ASP A 396 -24.01 -19.99 19.58
C ASP A 396 -22.61 -20.62 19.54
N LEU A 397 -22.36 -21.53 20.47
CA LEU A 397 -21.08 -22.26 20.59
C LEU A 397 -20.78 -23.18 19.38
N ALA A 398 -21.83 -23.69 18.69
CA ALA A 398 -21.62 -24.49 17.50
C ALA A 398 -21.15 -23.61 16.34
N ALA A 399 -21.73 -22.41 16.19
CA ALA A 399 -21.24 -21.41 15.24
C ALA A 399 -19.78 -21.02 15.54
N TYR A 400 -19.44 -20.84 16.82
CA TYR A 400 -18.08 -20.52 17.23
C TYR A 400 -17.06 -21.63 16.92
N ASP A 401 -17.39 -22.90 17.20
CA ASP A 401 -16.53 -24.03 16.87
C ASP A 401 -16.28 -24.11 15.34
N LEU A 402 -17.31 -23.91 14.51
CA LEU A 402 -17.19 -23.88 13.05
C LEU A 402 -16.30 -22.72 12.57
N TYR A 403 -16.52 -21.53 13.11
CA TYR A 403 -15.72 -20.33 12.82
C TYR A 403 -14.24 -20.53 13.16
N THR A 404 -13.94 -21.06 14.35
CA THR A 404 -12.55 -21.28 14.81
C THR A 404 -11.82 -22.26 13.90
N ARG A 405 -12.48 -23.34 13.48
CA ARG A 405 -11.92 -24.31 12.54
C ARG A 405 -11.67 -23.67 11.18
N ALA A 406 -12.62 -22.90 10.67
CA ALA A 406 -12.47 -22.21 9.39
C ALA A 406 -11.31 -21.20 9.42
N LYS A 407 -11.18 -20.41 10.48
CA LYS A 407 -10.08 -19.45 10.66
C LYS A 407 -8.72 -20.15 10.60
N LEU A 408 -8.57 -21.28 11.25
CA LEU A 408 -7.35 -22.09 11.21
C LEU A 408 -7.02 -22.63 9.79
N LEU A 409 -8.04 -23.00 9.01
CA LEU A 409 -7.86 -23.43 7.62
C LEU A 409 -7.39 -22.25 6.74
N ILE A 410 -7.96 -21.06 6.94
CA ILE A 410 -7.52 -19.85 6.22
C ILE A 410 -6.06 -19.52 6.55
N GLU A 411 -5.66 -19.57 7.81
CA GLU A 411 -4.26 -19.36 8.22
C GLU A 411 -3.32 -20.39 7.59
N ARG A 412 -3.69 -21.68 7.59
CA ARG A 412 -2.91 -22.75 6.95
C ARG A 412 -2.82 -22.63 5.43
N SER A 413 -3.81 -22.01 4.81
CA SER A 413 -3.84 -21.80 3.35
C SER A 413 -2.68 -20.98 2.83
N VAL A 414 -2.02 -20.19 3.68
CA VAL A 414 -0.81 -19.43 3.32
C VAL A 414 0.36 -20.36 3.01
N PHE A 415 0.40 -21.54 3.64
CA PHE A 415 1.55 -22.43 3.62
C PHE A 415 1.32 -23.72 2.82
N ASN A 416 0.12 -24.31 2.87
CA ASN A 416 -0.17 -25.62 2.31
C ASN A 416 -1.60 -25.74 1.79
N GLU A 417 -1.80 -26.53 0.72
CA GLU A 417 -3.11 -26.93 0.18
C GLU A 417 -4.12 -25.76 0.09
N ALA A 418 -3.64 -24.60 -0.33
CA ALA A 418 -4.38 -23.33 -0.24
C ALA A 418 -5.80 -23.45 -0.82
N ARG A 419 -5.94 -24.02 -2.02
CA ARG A 419 -7.24 -24.20 -2.67
C ARG A 419 -8.20 -24.99 -1.79
N LYS A 420 -7.78 -26.19 -1.35
CA LYS A 420 -8.61 -27.06 -0.51
C LYS A 420 -9.00 -26.40 0.79
N ASN A 421 -8.01 -25.82 1.51
CA ASN A 421 -8.24 -25.19 2.80
C ASN A 421 -9.21 -24.01 2.71
N LEU A 422 -9.11 -23.19 1.66
CA LEU A 422 -10.00 -22.02 1.48
C LEU A 422 -11.44 -22.46 1.16
N TYR A 423 -11.65 -23.46 0.30
CA TYR A 423 -13.01 -23.95 0.00
C TYR A 423 -13.64 -24.67 1.18
N GLU A 424 -12.86 -25.43 1.96
CA GLU A 424 -13.34 -26.04 3.20
C GLU A 424 -13.69 -24.97 4.25
N ALA A 425 -12.86 -23.92 4.39
CA ALA A 425 -13.15 -22.79 5.27
C ALA A 425 -14.45 -22.08 4.90
N VAL A 426 -14.68 -21.82 3.61
CA VAL A 426 -15.96 -21.23 3.12
C VAL A 426 -17.14 -22.10 3.55
N SER A 427 -17.06 -23.43 3.34
CA SER A 427 -18.14 -24.35 3.74
C SER A 427 -18.43 -24.35 5.25
N LEU A 428 -17.40 -24.24 6.09
CA LEU A 428 -17.56 -24.16 7.55
C LEU A 428 -18.15 -22.80 7.97
N LEU A 429 -17.75 -21.73 7.32
CA LEU A 429 -18.26 -20.38 7.59
C LEU A 429 -19.72 -20.22 7.15
N ASP A 430 -20.09 -20.80 6.02
CA ASP A 430 -21.51 -20.86 5.59
C ASP A 430 -22.38 -21.57 6.62
N GLN A 431 -21.89 -22.66 7.21
CA GLN A 431 -22.57 -23.34 8.31
C GLN A 431 -22.61 -22.47 9.57
N ALA A 432 -21.51 -21.78 9.93
CA ALA A 432 -21.45 -20.92 11.10
C ALA A 432 -22.48 -19.77 11.02
N VAL A 433 -22.60 -19.10 9.86
CA VAL A 433 -23.58 -18.03 9.66
C VAL A 433 -25.03 -18.56 9.53
N ALA A 434 -25.22 -19.82 9.15
CA ALA A 434 -26.51 -20.47 9.19
C ALA A 434 -26.96 -20.76 10.63
N HIS A 435 -26.03 -21.08 11.54
CA HIS A 435 -26.31 -21.23 12.98
C HIS A 435 -26.58 -19.88 13.64
N ASP A 436 -25.73 -18.88 13.39
CA ASP A 436 -25.92 -17.51 13.91
C ASP A 436 -25.81 -16.48 12.78
N PRO A 437 -26.94 -16.03 12.20
CA PRO A 437 -26.97 -15.00 11.17
C PRO A 437 -26.45 -13.61 11.59
N ASN A 438 -26.18 -13.40 12.87
CA ASN A 438 -25.61 -12.15 13.41
C ASN A 438 -24.11 -12.27 13.73
N PHE A 439 -23.47 -13.38 13.42
CA PHE A 439 -22.06 -13.62 13.74
C PHE A 439 -21.10 -12.83 12.83
N VAL A 440 -20.82 -11.59 13.20
CA VAL A 440 -19.99 -10.63 12.45
C VAL A 440 -18.63 -11.19 12.04
N LEU A 441 -17.91 -11.85 12.97
CA LEU A 441 -16.57 -12.38 12.68
C LEU A 441 -16.59 -13.52 11.66
N ALA A 442 -17.67 -14.31 11.60
CA ALA A 442 -17.81 -15.36 10.59
C ALA A 442 -17.97 -14.76 9.18
N TYR A 443 -18.77 -13.70 9.04
CA TYR A 443 -18.89 -12.98 7.77
C TYR A 443 -17.58 -12.28 7.37
N TYR A 444 -16.84 -11.72 8.32
CA TYR A 444 -15.51 -11.16 8.07
C TYR A 444 -14.56 -12.21 7.46
N GLN A 445 -14.49 -13.40 8.07
CA GLN A 445 -13.63 -14.46 7.55
C GLN A 445 -14.14 -15.04 6.22
N LEU A 446 -15.46 -15.07 6.01
CA LEU A 446 -16.07 -15.49 4.74
C LEU A 446 -15.68 -14.56 3.60
N ALA A 447 -15.75 -13.24 3.82
CA ALA A 447 -15.27 -12.24 2.88
C ALA A 447 -13.78 -12.44 2.55
N HIS A 448 -12.97 -12.63 3.59
CA HIS A 448 -11.52 -12.85 3.44
C HIS A 448 -11.21 -14.12 2.65
N ALA A 449 -11.90 -15.24 2.91
CA ALA A 449 -11.72 -16.48 2.17
C ALA A 449 -12.08 -16.32 0.68
N HIS A 450 -13.18 -15.64 0.37
CA HIS A 450 -13.58 -15.35 -1.01
C HIS A 450 -12.56 -14.47 -1.73
N ASP A 451 -12.06 -13.42 -1.09
CA ASP A 451 -11.02 -12.55 -1.66
C ASP A 451 -9.71 -13.31 -1.91
N GLN A 452 -9.33 -14.24 -1.02
CA GLN A 452 -8.15 -15.09 -1.23
C GLN A 452 -8.32 -16.06 -2.40
N ILE A 453 -9.52 -16.65 -2.58
CA ILE A 453 -9.83 -17.51 -3.73
C ILE A 453 -9.71 -16.73 -5.03
N TYR A 454 -10.21 -15.50 -5.07
CA TYR A 454 -10.11 -14.61 -6.21
C TYR A 454 -8.65 -14.21 -6.49
N LEU A 455 -7.94 -13.70 -5.50
CA LEU A 455 -6.56 -13.21 -5.60
C LEU A 455 -5.58 -14.27 -6.09
N ARG A 456 -5.77 -15.52 -5.66
CA ARG A 456 -4.89 -16.65 -6.01
C ARG A 456 -5.26 -17.33 -7.32
N TYR A 457 -6.16 -16.73 -8.11
CA TYR A 457 -6.62 -17.26 -9.39
C TYR A 457 -7.24 -18.66 -9.32
N PHE A 458 -7.71 -19.12 -8.13
CA PHE A 458 -8.46 -20.36 -8.03
C PHE A 458 -9.86 -20.25 -8.66
N GLU A 459 -10.44 -19.04 -8.59
CA GLU A 459 -11.66 -18.61 -9.26
C GLU A 459 -11.63 -17.08 -9.40
N HIS A 460 -11.00 -16.58 -10.47
CA HIS A 460 -10.84 -15.15 -10.74
C HIS A 460 -12.03 -14.62 -11.52
N THR A 461 -13.21 -14.55 -10.88
CA THR A 461 -14.48 -14.18 -11.53
C THR A 461 -15.20 -13.05 -10.80
N PRO A 462 -15.99 -12.21 -11.50
CA PRO A 462 -16.84 -11.21 -10.86
C PRO A 462 -17.82 -11.82 -9.85
N ALA A 463 -18.27 -13.05 -10.08
CA ALA A 463 -19.15 -13.77 -9.16
C ALA A 463 -18.47 -14.04 -7.81
N ARG A 464 -17.18 -14.41 -7.81
CA ARG A 464 -16.43 -14.62 -6.56
C ARG A 464 -16.26 -13.31 -5.77
N LEU A 465 -15.98 -12.19 -6.44
CA LEU A 465 -15.94 -10.87 -5.80
C LEU A 465 -17.31 -10.46 -5.25
N ALA A 466 -18.39 -10.76 -5.94
CA ALA A 466 -19.73 -10.48 -5.44
C ALA A 466 -20.06 -11.21 -4.14
N LEU A 467 -19.57 -12.45 -3.96
CA LEU A 467 -19.73 -13.21 -2.71
C LEU A 467 -18.94 -12.54 -1.57
N ALA A 468 -17.71 -12.11 -1.82
CA ALA A 468 -16.93 -11.34 -0.83
C ALA A 468 -17.66 -10.05 -0.44
N ASN A 469 -18.13 -9.29 -1.43
CA ASN A 469 -18.87 -8.05 -1.19
C ASN A 469 -20.17 -8.28 -0.39
N ALA A 470 -20.94 -9.33 -0.66
CA ALA A 470 -22.15 -9.66 0.08
C ALA A 470 -21.89 -9.93 1.56
N ALA A 471 -20.80 -10.64 1.86
CA ALA A 471 -20.36 -10.87 3.23
C ALA A 471 -19.95 -9.55 3.93
N ILE A 472 -19.19 -8.67 3.25
CA ILE A 472 -18.78 -7.35 3.76
C ILE A 472 -20.00 -6.47 4.04
N GLU A 473 -20.96 -6.39 3.14
CA GLU A 473 -22.19 -5.61 3.34
C GLU A 473 -23.00 -6.15 4.52
N THR A 474 -22.97 -7.46 4.77
CA THR A 474 -23.60 -8.05 5.96
C THR A 474 -22.89 -7.61 7.24
N VAL A 475 -21.54 -7.61 7.26
CA VAL A 475 -20.77 -7.08 8.41
C VAL A 475 -21.16 -5.62 8.68
N ARG A 476 -21.18 -4.79 7.63
CA ARG A 476 -21.52 -3.36 7.75
C ARG A 476 -22.95 -3.11 8.22
N ARG A 477 -23.88 -3.94 7.80
CA ARG A 477 -25.28 -3.86 8.26
C ARG A 477 -25.43 -4.26 9.73
N LEU A 478 -24.72 -5.30 10.17
CA LEU A 478 -24.78 -5.79 11.54
C LEU A 478 -24.00 -4.88 12.50
N LYS A 479 -22.84 -4.41 12.08
CA LYS A 479 -21.94 -3.57 12.88
C LYS A 479 -21.23 -2.53 11.99
N PRO A 480 -21.86 -1.37 11.73
CA PRO A 480 -21.39 -0.39 10.74
C PRO A 480 -19.96 0.13 10.94
N ASP A 481 -19.55 0.30 12.21
CA ASP A 481 -18.24 0.87 12.56
C ASP A 481 -17.27 -0.19 13.10
N SER A 482 -17.46 -1.47 12.73
CA SER A 482 -16.56 -2.53 13.19
C SER A 482 -15.20 -2.45 12.51
N SER A 483 -14.14 -2.64 13.28
CA SER A 483 -12.76 -2.71 12.75
C SER A 483 -12.59 -3.84 11.75
N GLU A 484 -13.23 -4.96 11.99
CA GLU A 484 -13.25 -6.14 11.13
C GLU A 484 -13.93 -5.82 9.80
N GLY A 485 -15.04 -5.08 9.82
CA GLY A 485 -15.73 -4.61 8.62
C GLY A 485 -14.87 -3.67 7.79
N HIS A 486 -14.21 -2.72 8.44
CA HIS A 486 -13.26 -1.83 7.77
C HIS A 486 -12.06 -2.58 7.21
N LEU A 487 -11.50 -3.56 7.94
CA LEU A 487 -10.37 -4.35 7.46
C LEU A 487 -10.77 -5.28 6.31
N ALA A 488 -11.96 -5.88 6.34
CA ALA A 488 -12.49 -6.67 5.23
C ALA A 488 -12.64 -5.81 3.96
N LEU A 489 -13.27 -4.65 4.09
CA LEU A 489 -13.47 -3.74 2.97
C LEU A 489 -12.14 -3.20 2.42
N ALA A 490 -11.15 -2.94 3.28
CA ALA A 490 -9.81 -2.54 2.86
C ALA A 490 -9.14 -3.62 2.00
N LYS A 491 -9.18 -4.88 2.46
CA LYS A 491 -8.64 -6.03 1.71
C LYS A 491 -9.34 -6.20 0.38
N HIS A 492 -10.68 -6.16 0.38
CA HIS A 492 -11.51 -6.29 -0.82
C HIS A 492 -11.22 -5.20 -1.86
N ARG A 493 -11.11 -3.94 -1.44
CA ARG A 493 -10.73 -2.83 -2.32
C ARG A 493 -9.33 -2.98 -2.90
N TYR A 494 -8.39 -3.44 -2.08
CA TYR A 494 -7.01 -3.64 -2.49
C TYR A 494 -6.88 -4.81 -3.49
N TRP A 495 -7.38 -5.99 -3.14
CA TRP A 495 -7.20 -7.20 -3.93
C TRP A 495 -8.17 -7.30 -5.11
N GLY A 496 -9.42 -6.88 -4.92
CA GLY A 496 -10.46 -7.01 -5.93
C GLY A 496 -10.47 -5.87 -6.95
N TYR A 497 -10.16 -4.64 -6.51
CA TYR A 497 -10.39 -3.45 -7.34
C TYR A 497 -9.17 -2.55 -7.53
N ARG A 498 -8.04 -2.83 -6.87
CA ARG A 498 -6.86 -1.93 -6.86
C ARG A 498 -7.21 -0.49 -6.43
N ASP A 499 -8.27 -0.32 -5.61
CA ASP A 499 -8.66 0.96 -5.02
C ASP A 499 -7.79 1.23 -3.78
N TYR A 500 -6.56 1.66 -4.01
CA TYR A 500 -5.56 1.86 -2.95
C TYR A 500 -5.93 2.98 -1.98
N ASP A 501 -6.53 4.06 -2.48
CA ASP A 501 -6.96 5.19 -1.63
C ASP A 501 -8.19 4.81 -0.79
N GLY A 502 -9.13 4.09 -1.36
CA GLY A 502 -10.26 3.52 -0.64
C GLY A 502 -9.82 2.53 0.44
N ALA A 503 -8.93 1.60 0.09
CA ALA A 503 -8.38 0.64 1.03
C ALA A 503 -7.66 1.33 2.21
N ARG A 504 -6.89 2.39 1.93
CA ARG A 504 -6.19 3.15 2.97
C ARG A 504 -7.14 3.80 3.96
N ARG A 505 -8.20 4.45 3.49
CA ARG A 505 -9.20 5.06 4.39
C ARG A 505 -9.81 4.03 5.33
N GLU A 506 -10.11 2.85 4.81
CA GLU A 506 -10.68 1.77 5.62
C GLU A 506 -9.67 1.20 6.64
N ILE A 507 -8.39 1.04 6.27
CA ILE A 507 -7.36 0.62 7.23
C ILE A 507 -7.17 1.64 8.34
N ASP A 508 -7.16 2.94 8.03
CA ASP A 508 -7.01 3.98 9.03
C ASP A 508 -8.18 3.98 10.04
N LEU A 509 -9.39 3.58 9.60
CA LEU A 509 -10.54 3.36 10.49
C LEU A 509 -10.36 2.09 11.33
N ALA A 510 -9.99 0.97 10.71
CA ALA A 510 -9.76 -0.30 11.42
C ALA A 510 -8.71 -0.17 12.52
N ARG A 511 -7.60 0.52 12.27
CA ARG A 511 -6.47 0.68 13.20
C ARG A 511 -6.81 1.49 14.46
N ARG A 512 -7.92 2.22 14.47
CA ARG A 512 -8.37 2.94 15.70
C ARG A 512 -8.73 1.99 16.83
N SER A 513 -9.26 0.81 16.49
CA SER A 513 -9.67 -0.21 17.46
C SER A 513 -8.80 -1.47 17.42
N LEU A 514 -7.91 -1.60 16.43
CA LEU A 514 -6.96 -2.70 16.29
C LEU A 514 -5.51 -2.18 16.16
N PRO A 515 -4.99 -1.46 17.17
CA PRO A 515 -3.70 -0.80 17.10
C PRO A 515 -2.51 -1.76 17.04
N ASN A 516 -2.68 -3.01 17.45
CA ASN A 516 -1.65 -4.05 17.47
C ASN A 516 -1.86 -5.16 16.42
N ASP A 517 -2.72 -4.94 15.42
CA ASP A 517 -2.92 -5.91 14.34
C ASP A 517 -1.79 -5.84 13.31
N ALA A 518 -0.90 -6.84 13.28
CA ALA A 518 0.21 -6.94 12.34
C ALA A 518 -0.26 -6.94 10.87
N THR A 519 -1.44 -7.53 10.58
CA THR A 519 -2.01 -7.60 9.23
C THR A 519 -2.33 -6.23 8.67
N SER A 520 -2.86 -5.32 9.49
CA SER A 520 -3.18 -3.96 9.06
C SER A 520 -1.93 -3.15 8.73
N TYR A 521 -0.81 -3.36 9.46
CA TYR A 521 0.48 -2.75 9.14
C TYR A 521 1.06 -3.33 7.85
N LEU A 522 1.01 -4.65 7.67
CA LEU A 522 1.48 -5.32 6.47
C LEU A 522 0.69 -4.85 5.22
N LEU A 523 -0.65 -4.78 5.31
CA LEU A 523 -1.49 -4.29 4.22
C LEU A 523 -1.23 -2.81 3.93
N THR A 524 -0.98 -1.98 4.96
CA THR A 524 -0.56 -0.58 4.76
C THR A 524 0.78 -0.52 4.02
N GLY A 525 1.74 -1.39 4.36
CA GLY A 525 3.01 -1.51 3.64
C GLY A 525 2.82 -1.86 2.16
N TYR A 526 1.88 -2.75 1.84
CA TYR A 526 1.54 -3.04 0.43
C TYR A 526 0.96 -1.83 -0.29
N LEU A 527 0.03 -1.12 0.33
CA LEU A 527 -0.56 0.11 -0.22
C LEU A 527 0.50 1.18 -0.46
N ASP A 528 1.41 1.37 0.50
CA ASP A 528 2.51 2.33 0.40
C ASP A 528 3.42 1.98 -0.78
N ARG A 529 3.77 0.70 -0.96
CA ARG A 529 4.56 0.21 -2.08
C ARG A 529 3.88 0.48 -3.43
N ARG A 530 2.58 0.17 -3.55
CA ARG A 530 1.80 0.43 -4.77
C ARG A 530 1.64 1.91 -5.09
N GLN A 531 1.71 2.78 -4.08
CA GLN A 531 1.59 4.24 -4.22
C GLN A 531 2.95 4.95 -4.21
N ALA A 532 4.05 4.25 -4.47
CA ALA A 532 5.44 4.78 -4.48
C ALA A 532 5.90 5.41 -3.15
N ARG A 533 5.28 5.09 -2.02
CA ARG A 533 5.68 5.52 -0.68
C ARG A 533 6.61 4.49 -0.04
N TRP A 534 7.79 4.35 -0.60
CA TRP A 534 8.70 3.25 -0.32
C TRP A 534 9.22 3.23 1.12
N GLU A 535 9.61 4.39 1.68
CA GLU A 535 10.07 4.46 3.06
C GLU A 535 8.95 4.21 4.08
N GLU A 536 7.72 4.65 3.78
CA GLU A 536 6.54 4.33 4.55
C GLU A 536 6.23 2.83 4.50
N SER A 537 6.36 2.22 3.31
CA SER A 537 6.20 0.79 3.12
C SER A 537 7.15 -0.01 4.02
N ILE A 538 8.44 0.35 4.02
CA ILE A 538 9.43 -0.28 4.89
C ILE A 538 9.04 -0.12 6.37
N ARG A 539 8.76 1.10 6.84
CA ARG A 539 8.39 1.34 8.24
C ARG A 539 7.15 0.56 8.68
N ASN A 540 6.14 0.47 7.83
CA ASN A 540 4.93 -0.29 8.15
C ASN A 540 5.20 -1.80 8.16
N MET A 541 6.02 -2.32 7.25
CA MET A 541 6.42 -3.74 7.24
C MET A 541 7.34 -4.08 8.41
N GLU A 542 8.29 -3.20 8.78
CA GLU A 542 9.12 -3.36 9.98
C GLU A 542 8.24 -3.40 11.25
N ARG A 543 7.21 -2.53 11.32
CA ARG A 543 6.25 -2.59 12.42
C ARG A 543 5.46 -3.89 12.43
N ALA A 544 5.09 -4.42 11.27
CA ALA A 544 4.47 -5.74 11.19
C ALA A 544 5.42 -6.85 11.69
N VAL A 545 6.73 -6.79 11.37
CA VAL A 545 7.75 -7.70 11.90
C VAL A 545 7.90 -7.57 13.42
N GLU A 546 7.81 -6.38 13.99
CA GLU A 546 7.85 -6.19 15.46
C GLU A 546 6.66 -6.85 16.17
N LEU A 547 5.48 -6.85 15.56
CA LEU A 547 4.26 -7.47 16.10
C LEU A 547 4.15 -8.96 15.77
N ASP A 548 4.81 -9.41 14.71
CA ASP A 548 4.83 -10.81 14.26
C ASP A 548 6.24 -11.28 13.88
N PRO A 549 7.18 -11.32 14.85
CA PRO A 549 8.62 -11.49 14.60
C PRO A 549 9.04 -12.87 14.10
N GLN A 550 8.18 -13.88 14.23
CA GLN A 550 8.42 -15.25 13.78
C GLN A 550 7.64 -15.60 12.50
N ASN A 551 7.02 -14.61 11.87
CA ASN A 551 6.32 -14.77 10.61
C ASN A 551 7.29 -14.57 9.43
N PHE A 552 7.76 -15.65 8.85
CA PHE A 552 8.67 -15.59 7.70
C PHE A 552 8.06 -14.90 6.48
N PHE A 553 6.72 -14.97 6.31
CA PHE A 553 6.05 -14.32 5.19
C PHE A 553 6.15 -12.79 5.26
N VAL A 554 6.04 -12.19 6.45
CA VAL A 554 6.23 -10.73 6.61
C VAL A 554 7.67 -10.33 6.25
N LEU A 555 8.67 -11.12 6.67
CA LEU A 555 10.08 -10.91 6.32
C LEU A 555 10.32 -11.06 4.82
N GLN A 556 9.68 -12.03 4.17
CA GLN A 556 9.72 -12.21 2.72
C GLN A 556 9.16 -10.98 1.98
N GLN A 557 8.04 -10.42 2.45
CA GLN A 557 7.46 -9.23 1.85
C GLN A 557 8.30 -7.97 2.06
N LEU A 558 8.96 -7.86 3.20
CA LEU A 558 9.93 -6.81 3.48
C LEU A 558 11.16 -6.96 2.56
N ALA A 559 11.68 -8.19 2.40
CA ALA A 559 12.78 -8.47 1.49
C ALA A 559 12.44 -8.10 0.03
N LEU A 560 11.22 -8.41 -0.42
CA LEU A 560 10.73 -8.01 -1.75
C LEU A 560 10.73 -6.48 -1.91
N THR A 561 10.33 -5.73 -0.86
CA THR A 561 10.37 -4.27 -0.90
C THR A 561 11.80 -3.74 -0.99
N TYR A 562 12.73 -4.33 -0.23
CA TYR A 562 14.15 -4.00 -0.32
C TYR A 562 14.74 -4.34 -1.69
N ASN A 563 14.35 -5.47 -2.28
CA ASN A 563 14.77 -5.90 -3.62
C ASN A 563 14.35 -4.88 -4.68
N MET A 564 13.07 -4.47 -4.72
CA MET A 564 12.58 -3.44 -5.64
C MET A 564 13.34 -2.11 -5.50
N LEU A 565 13.80 -1.77 -4.30
CA LEU A 565 14.65 -0.61 -4.03
C LEU A 565 16.13 -0.84 -4.34
N ARG A 566 16.51 -2.03 -4.83
CA ARG A 566 17.88 -2.49 -5.07
C ARG A 566 18.75 -2.43 -3.79
N ARG A 567 18.12 -2.51 -2.61
CA ARG A 567 18.78 -2.68 -1.30
C ARG A 567 19.07 -4.16 -1.06
N TYR A 568 19.87 -4.76 -1.93
CA TYR A 568 20.09 -6.22 -1.98
C TYR A 568 20.68 -6.79 -0.70
N ALA A 569 21.53 -6.03 0.02
CA ALA A 569 22.08 -6.46 1.30
C ALA A 569 20.98 -6.62 2.37
N ASP A 570 20.04 -5.65 2.45
CA ASP A 570 18.92 -5.69 3.39
C ASP A 570 17.92 -6.80 3.01
N ALA A 571 17.66 -6.97 1.71
CA ALA A 571 16.83 -8.07 1.19
C ALA A 571 17.43 -9.44 1.55
N THR A 572 18.75 -9.59 1.37
CA THR A 572 19.49 -10.80 1.76
C THR A 572 19.38 -11.09 3.25
N ALA A 573 19.54 -10.08 4.11
CA ALA A 573 19.44 -10.23 5.56
C ALA A 573 18.01 -10.66 5.97
N ALA A 574 16.98 -10.05 5.39
CA ALA A 574 15.60 -10.39 5.66
C ALA A 574 15.24 -11.81 5.20
N LEU A 575 15.68 -12.24 3.99
CA LEU A 575 15.47 -13.60 3.51
C LEU A 575 16.25 -14.64 4.33
N ASN A 576 17.49 -14.37 4.73
CA ASN A 576 18.24 -15.27 5.59
C ASN A 576 17.52 -15.48 6.93
N LYS A 577 16.95 -14.42 7.52
CA LYS A 577 16.13 -14.53 8.72
C LYS A 577 14.86 -15.35 8.43
N ALA A 578 14.16 -15.09 7.31
CA ALA A 578 12.98 -15.87 6.91
C ALA A 578 13.30 -17.37 6.75
N ILE A 579 14.44 -17.71 6.10
CA ILE A 579 14.92 -19.08 5.93
C ILE A 579 15.22 -19.72 7.29
N SER A 580 15.80 -18.99 8.25
CA SER A 580 16.05 -19.52 9.59
C SER A 580 14.76 -19.88 10.33
N LEU A 581 13.65 -19.20 10.04
CA LEU A 581 12.32 -19.48 10.60
C LEU A 581 11.59 -20.61 9.89
N SER A 582 11.80 -20.75 8.58
CA SER A 582 11.20 -21.82 7.75
C SER A 582 12.26 -22.49 6.86
N PRO A 583 13.15 -23.34 7.44
CA PRO A 583 14.26 -23.94 6.70
C PRO A 583 13.83 -24.90 5.59
N GLN A 584 12.60 -25.38 5.62
CA GLN A 584 12.03 -26.31 4.62
C GLN A 584 11.30 -25.58 3.48
N ASP A 585 11.20 -24.25 3.54
CA ASP A 585 10.56 -23.47 2.50
C ASP A 585 11.54 -23.26 1.34
N GLU A 586 11.35 -24.00 0.26
CA GLU A 586 12.22 -23.95 -0.92
C GLU A 586 12.03 -22.63 -1.68
N GLN A 587 10.85 -21.99 -1.61
CA GLN A 587 10.60 -20.69 -2.26
C GLN A 587 11.52 -19.61 -1.70
N LEU A 588 11.72 -19.56 -0.39
CA LEU A 588 12.64 -18.59 0.24
C LEU A 588 14.09 -18.81 -0.21
N ARG A 589 14.50 -20.07 -0.42
CA ARG A 589 15.85 -20.39 -0.89
C ARG A 589 16.06 -19.96 -2.34
N VAL A 590 15.06 -20.21 -3.20
CA VAL A 590 15.09 -19.78 -4.60
C VAL A 590 15.17 -18.26 -4.67
N GLN A 591 14.29 -17.54 -3.95
CA GLN A 591 14.32 -16.08 -3.90
C GLN A 591 15.65 -15.53 -3.36
N ARG A 592 16.25 -16.22 -2.37
CA ARG A 592 17.57 -15.80 -1.85
C ARG A 592 18.69 -15.99 -2.89
N ALA A 593 18.63 -17.06 -3.65
CA ALA A 593 19.61 -17.34 -4.71
C ALA A 593 19.43 -16.41 -5.91
N ASP A 594 18.19 -16.07 -6.24
CA ASP A 594 17.86 -15.13 -7.31
C ASP A 594 18.40 -13.72 -7.04
N LEU A 595 18.44 -13.27 -5.77
CA LEU A 595 19.07 -11.99 -5.41
C LEU A 595 20.55 -11.88 -5.84
N ASP A 596 21.32 -12.97 -5.83
CA ASP A 596 22.70 -12.95 -6.28
C ASP A 596 22.80 -12.76 -7.82
N PHE A 597 21.86 -13.32 -8.57
CA PHE A 597 21.71 -13.06 -9.98
C PHE A 597 21.30 -11.60 -10.26
N GLU A 598 20.26 -11.12 -9.61
CA GLU A 598 19.78 -9.75 -9.82
C GLU A 598 20.86 -8.70 -9.48
N TRP A 599 21.56 -8.92 -8.35
CA TRP A 599 22.59 -7.99 -7.85
C TRP A 599 23.87 -8.02 -8.63
N ARG A 600 24.40 -9.24 -8.92
CA ARG A 600 25.77 -9.46 -9.42
C ARG A 600 25.82 -10.03 -10.83
N GLY A 601 24.70 -10.46 -11.35
CA GLY A 601 24.60 -11.18 -12.62
C GLY A 601 25.25 -12.56 -12.55
N ASP A 602 25.22 -13.21 -11.38
CA ASP A 602 25.73 -14.56 -11.16
C ASP A 602 24.57 -15.59 -11.09
N PRO A 603 24.30 -16.38 -12.12
CA PRO A 603 23.22 -17.36 -12.14
C PRO A 603 23.53 -18.62 -11.32
N LYS A 604 24.80 -18.86 -10.95
CA LYS A 604 25.23 -20.09 -10.33
C LYS A 604 24.52 -20.42 -9.01
N PRO A 605 24.31 -19.49 -8.04
CA PRO A 605 23.58 -19.80 -6.81
C PRO A 605 22.14 -20.27 -7.07
N LEU A 606 21.46 -19.68 -8.06
CA LEU A 606 20.13 -20.10 -8.46
C LEU A 606 20.14 -21.47 -9.14
N HIS A 607 21.10 -21.72 -10.04
CA HIS A 607 21.30 -23.03 -10.68
C HIS A 607 21.49 -24.13 -9.63
N ASP A 608 22.48 -23.94 -8.73
CA ASP A 608 22.81 -24.93 -7.68
C ASP A 608 21.60 -25.18 -6.77
N THR A 609 20.81 -24.16 -6.44
CA THR A 609 19.60 -24.27 -5.60
C THR A 609 18.50 -25.07 -6.28
N LEU A 610 18.16 -24.75 -7.53
CA LEU A 610 17.13 -25.44 -8.29
C LEU A 610 17.50 -26.90 -8.59
N GLU A 611 18.79 -27.19 -8.85
CA GLU A 611 19.30 -28.55 -9.01
C GLU A 611 19.18 -29.35 -7.69
N GLN A 612 19.54 -28.77 -6.56
CA GLN A 612 19.38 -29.40 -5.24
C GLN A 612 17.91 -29.75 -4.94
N ILE A 613 16.98 -28.84 -5.25
CA ILE A 613 15.53 -29.08 -5.08
C ILE A 613 15.08 -30.22 -5.98
N ASN A 614 15.51 -30.24 -7.24
CA ASN A 614 15.16 -31.28 -8.19
C ASN A 614 15.66 -32.66 -7.75
N ASN A 615 16.92 -32.74 -7.27
CA ASN A 615 17.54 -33.98 -6.80
C ASN A 615 16.90 -34.49 -5.51
N ARG A 616 16.42 -33.58 -4.63
CA ARG A 616 15.76 -33.94 -3.37
C ARG A 616 14.31 -34.37 -3.58
N SER A 617 13.56 -33.64 -4.39
CA SER A 617 12.13 -33.90 -4.63
C SER A 617 11.70 -33.38 -6.01
N PRO A 618 11.73 -34.22 -7.05
CA PRO A 618 11.27 -33.84 -8.40
C PRO A 618 9.83 -33.31 -8.42
N LYS A 619 8.98 -33.79 -7.52
CA LYS A 619 7.60 -33.29 -7.39
C LYS A 619 7.55 -31.84 -6.91
N VAL A 620 8.40 -31.46 -5.95
CA VAL A 620 8.50 -30.07 -5.49
C VAL A 620 9.12 -29.18 -6.56
N ALA A 621 10.07 -29.70 -7.33
CA ALA A 621 10.73 -28.99 -8.42
C ALA A 621 9.75 -28.52 -9.51
N THR A 622 8.58 -29.14 -9.67
CA THR A 622 7.56 -28.68 -10.62
C THR A 622 6.94 -27.33 -10.23
N ALA A 623 6.99 -26.95 -8.96
CA ALA A 623 6.53 -25.61 -8.52
C ALA A 623 7.44 -24.49 -9.00
N PHE A 624 8.70 -24.80 -9.41
CA PHE A 624 9.70 -23.84 -9.87
C PHE A 624 9.91 -23.92 -11.38
N THR A 625 8.89 -24.25 -12.14
CA THR A 625 8.97 -24.40 -13.60
C THR A 625 9.32 -23.07 -14.26
N ASN A 626 8.75 -21.96 -13.82
CA ASN A 626 9.08 -20.63 -14.34
C ASN A 626 10.54 -20.25 -14.07
N ASP A 627 11.00 -20.43 -12.81
CA ASP A 627 12.39 -20.13 -12.43
C ASP A 627 13.40 -20.98 -13.24
N ARG A 628 13.09 -22.25 -13.48
CA ARG A 628 13.92 -23.14 -14.30
C ARG A 628 13.95 -22.73 -15.76
N PHE A 629 12.81 -22.30 -16.31
CA PHE A 629 12.76 -21.82 -17.68
C PHE A 629 13.54 -20.51 -17.83
N LEU A 630 13.34 -19.56 -16.91
CA LEU A 630 14.07 -18.29 -16.88
C LEU A 630 15.58 -18.51 -16.78
N LEU A 631 16.02 -19.36 -15.83
CA LEU A 631 17.44 -19.69 -15.68
C LEU A 631 18.03 -20.25 -16.96
N ALA A 632 17.34 -21.22 -17.60
CA ALA A 632 17.79 -21.79 -18.87
C ALA A 632 17.88 -20.77 -20.00
N MET A 633 16.97 -19.75 -20.03
CA MET A 633 17.04 -18.62 -20.93
C MET A 633 18.27 -17.75 -20.65
N TRP A 634 18.58 -17.45 -19.40
CA TRP A 634 19.72 -16.63 -18.97
C TRP A 634 21.06 -17.33 -19.20
N GLU A 635 21.11 -18.66 -19.07
CA GLU A 635 22.27 -19.50 -19.38
C GLU A 635 22.39 -19.84 -20.87
N GLN A 636 21.40 -19.43 -21.68
CA GLN A 636 21.28 -19.76 -23.09
C GLN A 636 21.37 -21.27 -23.40
N ASP A 637 20.73 -22.09 -22.53
CA ASP A 637 20.62 -23.54 -22.69
C ASP A 637 19.25 -23.94 -23.26
N PRO A 638 19.13 -24.16 -24.61
CA PRO A 638 17.87 -24.53 -25.21
C PRO A 638 17.42 -25.97 -24.86
N ALA A 639 18.31 -26.83 -24.34
CA ALA A 639 17.93 -28.16 -23.92
C ALA A 639 17.26 -28.12 -22.53
N ALA A 640 17.85 -27.40 -21.58
CA ALA A 640 17.25 -27.19 -20.26
C ALA A 640 15.93 -26.42 -20.37
N ALA A 641 15.85 -25.39 -21.23
CA ALA A 641 14.61 -24.67 -21.49
C ALA A 641 13.51 -25.57 -22.05
N ALA A 642 13.85 -26.49 -22.96
CA ALA A 642 12.90 -27.46 -23.52
C ALA A 642 12.38 -28.44 -22.46
N GLU A 643 13.24 -28.91 -21.53
CA GLU A 643 12.80 -29.76 -20.43
C GLU A 643 11.89 -29.00 -19.45
N ALA A 644 12.23 -27.78 -19.06
CA ALA A 644 11.40 -26.96 -18.21
C ALA A 644 10.03 -26.66 -18.86
N SER A 645 9.99 -26.33 -20.16
CA SER A 645 8.75 -26.02 -20.87
C SER A 645 7.75 -27.18 -20.96
N LYS A 646 8.20 -28.44 -20.85
CA LYS A 646 7.31 -29.62 -20.82
C LYS A 646 6.39 -29.64 -19.60
N LEU A 647 6.81 -29.00 -18.51
CA LEU A 647 6.06 -28.93 -17.25
C LEU A 647 5.00 -27.82 -17.26
N ILE A 648 5.04 -26.89 -18.24
CA ILE A 648 4.01 -25.88 -18.46
C ILE A 648 2.83 -26.57 -19.15
N THR A 649 1.72 -26.74 -18.41
CA THR A 649 0.49 -27.38 -18.92
C THR A 649 -0.35 -26.41 -19.73
N SER A 650 -1.43 -26.88 -20.34
CA SER A 650 -2.39 -26.03 -21.05
C SER A 650 -3.14 -25.04 -20.13
N GLU A 651 -3.13 -25.31 -18.82
CA GLU A 651 -3.79 -24.49 -17.80
C GLU A 651 -2.79 -23.61 -17.02
N ALA A 652 -1.48 -23.81 -17.22
CA ALA A 652 -0.42 -23.05 -16.59
C ALA A 652 0.26 -22.13 -17.60
N THR A 653 0.50 -20.88 -17.22
CA THR A 653 1.22 -19.89 -18.01
C THR A 653 2.67 -19.79 -17.56
N TYR A 654 3.51 -19.29 -18.43
CA TYR A 654 4.82 -18.74 -18.12
C TYR A 654 4.66 -17.23 -17.93
N ASP A 655 5.07 -16.73 -16.77
CA ASP A 655 4.92 -15.31 -16.44
C ASP A 655 6.25 -14.57 -16.54
N TRP A 656 6.23 -13.42 -17.20
CA TRP A 656 7.36 -12.49 -17.26
C TRP A 656 6.87 -11.05 -17.20
N GLY A 657 7.37 -10.28 -16.24
CA GLY A 657 6.87 -8.93 -15.97
C GLY A 657 5.39 -8.95 -15.60
N VAL A 658 4.57 -8.25 -16.37
CA VAL A 658 3.09 -8.26 -16.23
C VAL A 658 2.40 -9.21 -17.20
N ALA A 659 3.14 -9.84 -18.11
CA ALA A 659 2.61 -10.68 -19.16
C ALA A 659 2.59 -12.16 -18.78
N SER A 660 1.51 -12.86 -19.13
CA SER A 660 1.36 -14.31 -18.95
C SER A 660 1.28 -14.99 -20.31
N PHE A 661 2.15 -15.97 -20.54
CA PHE A 661 2.34 -16.58 -21.85
C PHE A 661 1.92 -18.05 -21.86
N PRO A 662 1.32 -18.53 -22.97
CA PRO A 662 1.09 -19.95 -23.17
C PRO A 662 2.43 -20.67 -23.46
N ARG A 663 2.45 -22.00 -23.28
CA ARG A 663 3.62 -22.83 -23.55
C ARG A 663 4.21 -22.63 -24.95
N SER A 664 3.35 -22.36 -25.94
CA SER A 664 3.76 -22.11 -27.34
C SER A 664 4.71 -20.88 -27.48
N TRP A 665 4.62 -19.87 -26.55
CA TRP A 665 5.62 -18.81 -26.46
C TRP A 665 7.00 -19.36 -26.07
N CYS A 666 7.07 -20.21 -25.04
CA CYS A 666 8.32 -20.83 -24.60
C CYS A 666 8.96 -21.67 -25.73
N GLU A 667 8.13 -22.42 -26.49
CA GLU A 667 8.58 -23.16 -27.67
C GLU A 667 9.19 -22.22 -28.74
N GLY A 668 8.59 -21.02 -28.93
CA GLY A 668 9.11 -20.01 -29.83
C GLY A 668 10.46 -19.46 -29.39
N MET A 669 10.62 -19.18 -28.08
CA MET A 669 11.89 -18.72 -27.51
C MET A 669 12.99 -19.79 -27.64
N ILE A 670 12.68 -21.06 -27.38
CA ILE A 670 13.61 -22.19 -27.55
C ILE A 670 14.06 -22.33 -29.01
N ALA A 671 13.11 -22.26 -29.96
CA ALA A 671 13.42 -22.32 -31.40
C ALA A 671 14.33 -21.15 -31.84
N ARG A 672 14.07 -19.95 -31.32
CA ARG A 672 14.91 -18.77 -31.55
C ARG A 672 16.33 -18.97 -31.00
N MET A 673 16.51 -19.52 -29.81
CA MET A 673 17.83 -19.84 -29.23
C MET A 673 18.60 -20.86 -30.10
N ARG A 674 17.88 -21.79 -30.74
CA ARG A 674 18.46 -22.78 -31.69
C ARG A 674 18.76 -22.21 -33.08
N GLY A 675 18.37 -20.95 -33.34
CA GLY A 675 18.51 -20.32 -34.64
C GLY A 675 17.50 -20.81 -35.69
N ASP A 676 16.46 -21.57 -35.28
CA ASP A 676 15.41 -22.07 -36.17
C ASP A 676 14.27 -21.04 -36.31
N ALA A 677 14.45 -20.13 -37.27
CA ALA A 677 13.51 -19.04 -37.53
C ALA A 677 12.13 -19.54 -37.95
N ALA A 678 12.04 -20.66 -38.69
CA ALA A 678 10.77 -21.19 -39.15
C ALA A 678 9.96 -21.81 -38.01
N ALA A 679 10.61 -22.60 -37.17
CA ALA A 679 9.97 -23.16 -35.97
C ALA A 679 9.58 -22.05 -34.97
N ALA A 680 10.41 -21.02 -34.81
CA ALA A 680 10.10 -19.88 -33.95
C ALA A 680 8.85 -19.13 -34.44
N GLN A 681 8.78 -18.83 -35.75
CA GLN A 681 7.62 -18.16 -36.37
C GLN A 681 6.33 -18.98 -36.19
N ALA A 682 6.40 -20.28 -36.41
CA ALA A 682 5.24 -21.17 -36.22
C ALA A 682 4.79 -21.24 -34.76
N ALA A 683 5.72 -21.29 -33.83
CA ALA A 683 5.41 -21.33 -32.37
C ALA A 683 4.82 -20.01 -31.88
N PHE A 684 5.37 -18.85 -32.26
CA PHE A 684 4.79 -17.54 -31.91
C PHE A 684 3.41 -17.32 -32.54
N THR A 685 3.16 -17.85 -33.74
CA THR A 685 1.82 -17.80 -34.35
C THR A 685 0.80 -18.58 -33.51
N ARG A 686 1.18 -19.80 -33.05
CA ARG A 686 0.34 -20.55 -32.11
C ARG A 686 0.15 -19.81 -30.78
N ALA A 687 1.23 -19.23 -30.24
CA ALA A 687 1.14 -18.46 -29.00
C ALA A 687 0.13 -17.31 -29.10
N ARG A 688 0.11 -16.62 -30.24
CA ARG A 688 -0.86 -15.57 -30.48
C ARG A 688 -2.31 -16.10 -30.49
N GLU A 689 -2.54 -17.20 -31.22
CA GLU A 689 -3.85 -17.86 -31.28
C GLU A 689 -4.30 -18.37 -29.90
N ASP A 690 -3.39 -18.94 -29.13
CA ASP A 690 -3.67 -19.45 -27.79
C ASP A 690 -4.01 -18.30 -26.84
N THR A 691 -3.26 -17.19 -26.87
CA THR A 691 -3.56 -15.98 -26.07
C THR A 691 -4.91 -15.39 -26.47
N GLU A 692 -5.19 -15.22 -27.77
CA GLU A 692 -6.49 -14.70 -28.23
C GLU A 692 -7.69 -15.58 -27.83
N LYS A 693 -7.50 -16.88 -27.70
CA LYS A 693 -8.57 -17.77 -27.19
C LYS A 693 -8.85 -17.55 -25.71
N LEU A 694 -7.81 -17.34 -24.89
CA LEU A 694 -7.95 -17.09 -23.46
C LEU A 694 -8.62 -15.74 -23.19
N THR A 695 -8.41 -14.75 -24.05
CA THR A 695 -8.86 -13.36 -23.86
C THR A 695 -10.26 -13.06 -24.42
N ARG A 696 -10.88 -13.97 -25.17
CA ARG A 696 -12.18 -13.72 -25.87
C ARG A 696 -13.32 -13.26 -24.97
N ASP A 697 -13.32 -13.62 -23.71
CA ASP A 697 -14.37 -13.31 -22.75
C ASP A 697 -13.99 -12.21 -21.73
N GLN A 698 -12.74 -11.68 -21.80
CA GLN A 698 -12.23 -10.67 -20.88
C GLN A 698 -11.83 -9.41 -21.66
N SER A 699 -12.62 -8.35 -21.51
CA SER A 699 -12.32 -7.07 -22.14
C SER A 699 -11.07 -6.42 -21.51
N GLU A 700 -10.02 -6.21 -22.33
CA GLU A 700 -8.83 -5.39 -22.01
C GLU A 700 -8.06 -5.74 -20.72
N ASP A 701 -7.74 -7.04 -20.50
CA ASP A 701 -6.78 -7.41 -19.46
C ASP A 701 -5.38 -6.92 -19.86
N ILE A 702 -4.69 -6.29 -18.90
CA ILE A 702 -3.36 -5.70 -19.12
C ILE A 702 -2.32 -6.78 -19.39
N ALA A 703 -2.43 -7.93 -18.71
CA ALA A 703 -1.52 -9.06 -18.90
C ALA A 703 -1.62 -9.62 -20.33
N ASP A 704 -2.84 -9.70 -20.84
CA ASP A 704 -3.11 -10.15 -22.20
C ASP A 704 -2.60 -9.18 -23.26
N LEU A 705 -2.82 -7.87 -23.05
CA LEU A 705 -2.29 -6.83 -23.95
C LEU A 705 -0.76 -6.85 -23.96
N ALA A 706 -0.12 -7.04 -22.81
CA ALA A 706 1.32 -7.14 -22.68
C ALA A 706 1.85 -8.39 -23.40
N ALA A 707 1.21 -9.54 -23.21
CA ALA A 707 1.57 -10.79 -23.86
C ALA A 707 1.39 -10.70 -25.39
N LEU A 708 0.24 -10.21 -25.88
CA LEU A 708 0.00 -10.00 -27.31
C LEU A 708 1.02 -9.04 -27.92
N GLY A 709 1.34 -7.94 -27.23
CA GLY A 709 2.36 -6.98 -27.69
C GLY A 709 3.72 -7.63 -27.87
N MET A 710 4.17 -8.46 -26.92
CA MET A 710 5.44 -9.20 -27.05
C MET A 710 5.40 -10.24 -28.16
N ILE A 711 4.30 -11.00 -28.29
CA ILE A 711 4.12 -12.02 -29.32
C ILE A 711 4.08 -11.36 -30.71
N ASP A 712 3.33 -10.27 -30.88
CA ASP A 712 3.25 -9.55 -32.15
C ASP A 712 4.59 -8.91 -32.53
N ALA A 713 5.38 -8.43 -31.54
CA ALA A 713 6.74 -7.97 -31.77
C ALA A 713 7.66 -9.11 -32.27
N ALA A 714 7.54 -10.31 -31.66
CA ALA A 714 8.28 -11.51 -32.08
C ALA A 714 7.90 -11.97 -33.50
N LEU A 715 6.65 -11.81 -33.92
CA LEU A 715 6.12 -12.10 -35.25
C LEU A 715 6.44 -11.02 -36.28
N GLY A 716 7.06 -9.89 -35.89
CA GLY A 716 7.35 -8.75 -36.75
C GLY A 716 6.15 -7.87 -37.09
N ARG A 717 5.05 -8.01 -36.35
CA ARG A 717 3.83 -7.19 -36.43
C ARG A 717 4.00 -5.87 -35.66
N LYS A 718 4.92 -5.04 -36.15
CA LYS A 718 5.42 -3.87 -35.44
C LYS A 718 4.36 -2.85 -35.03
N LYS A 719 3.33 -2.64 -35.88
CA LYS A 719 2.27 -1.64 -35.60
C LYS A 719 1.35 -2.11 -34.48
N GLU A 720 0.95 -3.37 -34.54
CA GLU A 720 0.10 -4.03 -33.56
C GLU A 720 0.83 -4.06 -32.19
N ALA A 721 2.04 -4.54 -32.14
CA ALA A 721 2.87 -4.60 -30.94
C ALA A 721 3.01 -3.24 -30.24
N VAL A 722 3.32 -2.18 -30.98
CA VAL A 722 3.45 -0.82 -30.42
C VAL A 722 2.10 -0.28 -29.92
N ARG A 723 1.01 -0.57 -30.63
CA ARG A 723 -0.34 -0.17 -30.21
C ARG A 723 -0.72 -0.82 -28.87
N GLU A 724 -0.48 -2.13 -28.74
CA GLU A 724 -0.80 -2.90 -27.55
C GLU A 724 0.03 -2.45 -26.35
N ALA A 725 1.35 -2.25 -26.53
CA ALA A 725 2.22 -1.69 -25.48
C ALA A 725 1.74 -0.31 -24.99
N ARG A 726 1.41 0.60 -25.91
CA ARG A 726 0.91 1.93 -25.55
C ARG A 726 -0.43 1.84 -24.82
N ARG A 727 -1.32 0.95 -25.27
CA ARG A 727 -2.61 0.75 -24.62
C ARG A 727 -2.43 0.21 -23.20
N ALA A 728 -1.58 -0.77 -22.99
CA ALA A 728 -1.29 -1.33 -21.66
C ALA A 728 -0.68 -0.28 -20.72
N LEU A 729 0.27 0.54 -21.19
CA LEU A 729 0.84 1.67 -20.43
C LEU A 729 -0.23 2.71 -20.02
N GLN A 730 -1.21 2.98 -20.89
CA GLN A 730 -2.32 3.89 -20.57
C GLN A 730 -3.25 3.32 -19.47
N LEU A 731 -3.52 2.02 -19.53
CA LEU A 731 -4.38 1.34 -18.55
C LEU A 731 -3.73 1.19 -17.17
N LEU A 732 -2.40 1.03 -17.15
CA LEU A 732 -1.62 0.82 -15.93
C LEU A 732 -0.40 1.77 -15.85
N PRO A 733 -0.62 3.08 -15.72
CA PRO A 733 0.48 4.01 -15.51
C PRO A 733 1.07 3.87 -14.09
N VAL A 734 2.34 4.23 -13.92
CA VAL A 734 3.05 4.20 -12.61
C VAL A 734 2.31 5.00 -11.54
N SER A 735 1.61 6.07 -11.92
CA SER A 735 0.80 6.88 -11.00
C SER A 735 -0.40 6.13 -10.42
N LYS A 736 -0.88 5.08 -11.11
CA LYS A 736 -1.97 4.21 -10.65
C LYS A 736 -1.42 3.07 -9.80
N ASP A 737 -0.28 2.49 -10.20
CA ASP A 737 0.38 1.39 -9.50
C ASP A 737 1.89 1.47 -9.72
N ALA A 738 2.64 1.78 -8.67
CA ALA A 738 4.09 1.97 -8.77
C ALA A 738 4.89 0.65 -8.85
N VAL A 739 4.25 -0.49 -8.74
CA VAL A 739 4.87 -1.82 -8.90
C VAL A 739 4.58 -2.35 -10.30
N ASP A 740 3.32 -2.63 -10.58
CA ASP A 740 2.92 -3.23 -11.85
C ASP A 740 3.06 -2.24 -13.01
N GLY A 741 2.89 -0.93 -12.78
CA GLY A 741 3.13 0.12 -13.77
C GLY A 741 4.59 0.20 -14.21
N VAL A 742 5.54 0.05 -13.27
CA VAL A 742 6.97 -0.01 -13.60
C VAL A 742 7.31 -1.31 -14.34
N ALA A 743 6.74 -2.44 -13.95
CA ALA A 743 6.89 -3.70 -14.69
C ALA A 743 6.27 -3.61 -16.10
N MET A 744 5.17 -2.86 -16.29
CA MET A 744 4.62 -2.60 -17.61
C MET A 744 5.55 -1.73 -18.48
N MET A 745 6.22 -0.73 -17.88
CA MET A 745 7.24 0.05 -18.60
C MET A 745 8.39 -0.83 -19.08
N GLU A 746 8.86 -1.75 -18.24
CA GLU A 746 9.88 -2.74 -18.61
C GLU A 746 9.40 -3.60 -19.77
N THR A 747 8.19 -4.14 -19.70
CA THR A 747 7.57 -4.93 -20.76
C THR A 747 7.44 -4.13 -22.07
N ALA A 748 7.01 -2.87 -22.00
CA ALA A 748 6.91 -1.99 -23.15
C ALA A 748 8.28 -1.72 -23.81
N ALA A 749 9.32 -1.54 -22.99
CA ALA A 749 10.69 -1.37 -23.52
C ALA A 749 11.15 -2.60 -24.32
N VAL A 750 10.85 -3.83 -23.86
CA VAL A 750 11.11 -5.07 -24.63
C VAL A 750 10.31 -5.09 -25.91
N ILE A 751 9.01 -4.78 -25.87
CA ILE A 751 8.15 -4.74 -27.07
C ILE A 751 8.69 -3.76 -28.10
N TYR A 752 9.08 -2.54 -27.69
CA TYR A 752 9.66 -1.54 -28.59
C TYR A 752 10.99 -2.02 -29.17
N ALA A 753 11.85 -2.64 -28.36
CA ALA A 753 13.13 -3.19 -28.83
C ALA A 753 12.92 -4.23 -29.94
N TRP A 754 12.01 -5.18 -29.73
CA TRP A 754 11.71 -6.24 -30.70
C TRP A 754 10.95 -5.72 -31.93
N ALA A 755 10.13 -4.68 -31.78
CA ALA A 755 9.49 -3.98 -32.89
C ALA A 755 10.46 -3.13 -33.72
N GLY A 756 11.76 -3.04 -33.32
CA GLY A 756 12.79 -2.23 -33.96
C GLY A 756 12.62 -0.72 -33.72
N LYS A 757 11.96 -0.34 -32.63
CA LYS A 757 11.82 1.02 -32.14
C LYS A 757 12.88 1.31 -31.08
N THR A 758 14.16 1.28 -31.49
CA THR A 758 15.29 1.33 -30.57
C THR A 758 15.30 2.58 -29.68
N ASP A 759 14.96 3.75 -30.23
CA ASP A 759 14.93 5.00 -29.46
C ASP A 759 13.83 4.96 -28.40
N ASP A 760 12.60 4.59 -28.79
CA ASP A 760 11.48 4.43 -27.85
C ASP A 760 11.83 3.41 -26.74
N ALA A 761 12.50 2.30 -27.08
CA ALA A 761 12.92 1.27 -26.13
C ALA A 761 13.97 1.78 -25.14
N ILE A 762 14.98 2.51 -25.61
CA ILE A 762 16.04 3.08 -24.76
C ILE A 762 15.50 4.16 -23.85
N ASP A 763 14.60 5.00 -24.33
CA ASP A 763 13.97 6.06 -23.53
C ASP A 763 13.11 5.44 -22.40
N GLU A 764 12.28 4.46 -22.73
CA GLU A 764 11.44 3.74 -21.76
C GLU A 764 12.30 3.00 -20.72
N LEU A 765 13.33 2.27 -21.16
CA LEU A 765 14.24 1.55 -20.28
C LEU A 765 15.04 2.50 -19.37
N THR A 766 15.47 3.66 -19.91
CA THR A 766 16.15 4.71 -19.13
C THR A 766 15.26 5.28 -18.03
N ALA A 767 13.97 5.44 -18.31
CA ALA A 767 12.99 5.89 -17.32
C ALA A 767 12.76 4.80 -16.26
N THR A 768 12.56 3.55 -16.69
CA THR A 768 12.35 2.39 -15.82
C THR A 768 13.52 2.17 -14.86
N ALA A 769 14.77 2.25 -15.35
CA ALA A 769 15.98 2.05 -14.54
C ALA A 769 16.13 3.03 -13.36
N LYS A 770 15.47 4.20 -13.42
CA LYS A 770 15.46 5.22 -12.35
C LYS A 770 14.44 4.94 -11.27
N LEU A 771 13.47 4.09 -11.54
CA LEU A 771 12.37 3.77 -10.64
C LEU A 771 12.70 2.51 -9.83
N PRO A 772 12.17 2.39 -8.60
CA PRO A 772 12.13 1.12 -7.89
C PRO A 772 11.29 0.10 -8.68
N GLY A 773 11.78 -1.13 -8.78
CA GLY A 773 11.11 -2.19 -9.52
C GLY A 773 11.99 -3.42 -9.69
N TYR A 774 11.58 -4.35 -10.52
CA TYR A 774 12.26 -5.63 -10.71
C TYR A 774 13.46 -5.56 -11.68
N LEU A 775 13.53 -4.54 -12.53
CA LEU A 775 14.61 -4.39 -13.47
C LEU A 775 15.97 -4.41 -12.77
N SER A 776 16.82 -5.36 -13.11
CA SER A 776 18.06 -5.64 -12.40
C SER A 776 19.28 -5.66 -13.34
N TYR A 777 20.48 -5.60 -12.76
CA TYR A 777 21.73 -5.75 -13.49
C TYR A 777 21.83 -7.11 -14.17
N GLY A 778 21.48 -8.19 -13.45
CA GLY A 778 21.54 -9.56 -13.97
C GLY A 778 20.62 -9.77 -15.17
N GLN A 779 19.39 -9.28 -15.08
CA GLN A 779 18.45 -9.35 -16.21
C GLN A 779 18.99 -8.63 -17.45
N LEU A 780 19.37 -7.37 -17.34
CA LEU A 780 19.89 -6.62 -18.49
C LEU A 780 21.12 -7.28 -19.12
N LYS A 781 21.94 -7.93 -18.29
CA LYS A 781 23.16 -8.59 -18.74
C LYS A 781 22.90 -9.93 -19.44
N HIS A 782 21.98 -10.74 -18.97
CA HIS A 782 21.84 -12.14 -19.37
C HIS A 782 20.55 -12.45 -20.15
N ASP A 783 19.45 -11.68 -19.92
CA ASP A 783 18.17 -12.01 -20.55
C ASP A 783 18.22 -11.73 -22.07
N PRO A 784 17.94 -12.75 -22.92
CA PRO A 784 17.93 -12.60 -24.37
C PRO A 784 16.81 -11.69 -24.88
N LEU A 785 15.85 -11.33 -24.06
CA LEU A 785 14.84 -10.35 -24.43
C LEU A 785 15.45 -8.97 -24.73
N TRP A 786 16.63 -8.66 -24.19
CA TRP A 786 17.38 -7.43 -24.42
C TRP A 786 18.37 -7.49 -25.58
N ASP A 787 18.51 -8.62 -26.28
CA ASP A 787 19.46 -8.78 -27.39
C ASP A 787 19.35 -7.72 -28.50
N PRO A 788 18.12 -7.22 -28.86
CA PRO A 788 18.01 -6.16 -29.87
C PRO A 788 18.73 -4.86 -29.50
N LEU A 789 18.92 -4.60 -28.19
CA LEU A 789 19.51 -3.37 -27.66
C LEU A 789 21.01 -3.49 -27.37
N ARG A 790 21.60 -4.72 -27.31
CA ARG A 790 22.98 -4.94 -26.85
C ARG A 790 24.05 -4.24 -27.72
N ARG A 791 23.72 -3.86 -28.96
CA ARG A 791 24.63 -3.13 -29.85
C ARG A 791 24.55 -1.62 -29.70
N ASP A 792 23.60 -1.09 -28.95
CA ASP A 792 23.44 0.34 -28.72
C ASP A 792 24.28 0.78 -27.51
N PRO A 793 25.22 1.73 -27.65
CA PRO A 793 26.07 2.19 -26.51
C PRO A 793 25.27 2.83 -25.38
N ARG A 794 24.04 3.27 -25.60
CA ARG A 794 23.16 3.79 -24.56
C ARG A 794 22.67 2.69 -23.63
N PHE A 795 22.46 1.48 -24.17
CA PHE A 795 22.11 0.30 -23.39
C PHE A 795 23.19 -0.06 -22.38
N ASP A 796 24.48 -0.06 -22.81
CA ASP A 796 25.61 -0.32 -21.91
C ASP A 796 25.66 0.66 -20.73
N LYS A 797 25.30 1.94 -20.96
CA LYS A 797 25.21 2.94 -19.89
C LYS A 797 24.11 2.63 -18.90
N ILE A 798 22.97 2.13 -19.36
CA ILE A 798 21.86 1.72 -18.49
C ILE A 798 22.30 0.51 -17.65
N VAL A 799 22.89 -0.52 -18.27
CA VAL A 799 23.43 -1.69 -17.57
C VAL A 799 24.42 -1.27 -16.48
N ALA A 800 25.39 -0.40 -16.85
CA ALA A 800 26.38 0.11 -15.90
C ALA A 800 25.75 0.92 -14.74
N SER A 801 24.61 1.59 -14.97
CA SER A 801 23.92 2.37 -13.93
C SER A 801 23.27 1.49 -12.86
N LEU A 802 22.92 0.25 -13.20
CA LEU A 802 22.35 -0.75 -12.28
C LEU A 802 23.39 -1.69 -11.68
N ALA A 803 24.62 -1.69 -12.22
CA ALA A 803 25.71 -2.46 -11.64
C ALA A 803 25.96 -1.99 -10.18
N SER A 804 26.15 -2.96 -9.29
CA SER A 804 26.40 -2.68 -7.86
C SER A 804 27.62 -1.77 -7.68
N LYS A 805 27.41 -0.68 -6.98
CA LYS A 805 28.50 0.12 -6.43
C LYS A 805 29.01 -0.48 -5.13
#